data_919c3e576c6f7ffdca24f6e326e21599
#
_entry.id   919c3e576c6f7ffdca24f6e326e21599
#
_cell.length_a   1.000
_cell.length_b   1.000
_cell.length_c   1.000
_cell.angle_alpha   90.00
_cell.angle_beta   90.00
_cell.angle_gamma   90.00
#
_symmetry.space_group_name_H-M   'P 1'
#
loop_
_entity.id
_entity.type
_entity.pdbx_description
1 polymer ?
#
loop_
_entity_poly.entity_id
_entity_poly.type
_entity_poly.pdbx_seq_one_letter_code
_entity_poly.pdbx_strand_id
1 'polypeptide(L)'
;MRNTNDFMSLRTAVNKALSQYMQLRKKIDWKDSSKSATIQQLAQPFLNGYFTIAIAGKMSAGKSTFINSLIGENLLPTGHFQTTSSITWIVSSKDRSMEVTFADGKKLTYKNHFAEELRKLVAVPKEFDALPISDINTLIIGNNDINTILQKKAGIEEKTGTSSSEDLWKKYVSVTPKGKIAQKVVIQIPLPDEYEGWRIVDTPGVGAIGGIQVATMQLLTSRDKSNNNQHLVDAVILLHKGTENIQDESANKFAEDVSKSMGDLAKGRLFFVLTHASTPEFLNYKDGILSRASNLFGKRLGIPAERITYVDSFIQRFITDAKNSGKDFSTPQNLSTAFTGWTEEDWKAICSHLFQLHGELQMRGKECSNSTIFSQLETTAHFDVLRGKLNDFLNNEKEATFNSLMNLIEDELKLYESRVQKDIQAVSNGSSEIEKQIKEAEQEDLQLKQVLVKLQQKATPGAIKKLFEFVDPELEALSTKKTITEVRAAYLQIIDKGINAEKNYFETLIRDFKLFAEEFSNSNLTMKSLDMQSIEQEAQKKATSKVTDFSRAEKKLVKKGGLSSADKYEIYYPHKKDQLDFDRKLREFTAVVKREGRTHYKAYIAGVVEKCNNFFTITSETIDVKKNNTIYRLKCYENRKTEKDKMLAALNSHLNEIKNVQAELHKFSD
;
A
#
# COMPACT_ATOMS: atom_id res chain seq x y z
N MET A 1 -17.06 30.42 -1.37
CA MET A 1 -16.72 28.97 -1.42
C MET A 1 -15.40 28.86 -2.14
N ARG A 2 -14.32 28.50 -1.45
CA ARG A 2 -13.04 28.21 -2.08
C ARG A 2 -13.19 26.94 -2.91
N ASN A 3 -12.60 26.95 -4.07
CA ASN A 3 -12.47 25.75 -4.88
C ASN A 3 -11.40 24.86 -4.20
N THR A 4 -11.81 24.13 -3.15
CA THR A 4 -10.93 23.25 -2.36
C THR A 4 -10.34 22.10 -3.18
N ASN A 5 -10.72 21.98 -4.44
CA ASN A 5 -10.23 20.97 -5.37
C ASN A 5 -8.87 21.34 -5.99
N ASP A 6 -8.36 22.54 -5.73
CA ASP A 6 -7.06 22.97 -6.24
C ASP A 6 -5.93 22.58 -5.25
N PHE A 7 -5.16 21.57 -5.60
CA PHE A 7 -4.02 21.10 -4.79
C PHE A 7 -3.00 22.21 -4.52
N MET A 8 -2.79 23.13 -5.45
CA MET A 8 -1.85 24.25 -5.28
C MET A 8 -2.33 25.24 -4.23
N SER A 9 -3.65 25.44 -4.12
CA SER A 9 -4.27 26.25 -3.06
C SER A 9 -4.07 25.61 -1.69
N LEU A 10 -4.35 24.33 -1.55
CA LEU A 10 -4.12 23.56 -0.30
C LEU A 10 -2.65 23.56 0.08
N ARG A 11 -1.76 23.33 -0.88
CA ARG A 11 -0.30 23.36 -0.69
C ARG A 11 0.17 24.73 -0.17
N THR A 12 -0.33 25.80 -0.74
CA THR A 12 0.02 27.17 -0.33
C THR A 12 -0.47 27.43 1.11
N ALA A 13 -1.68 27.00 1.45
CA ALA A 13 -2.24 27.12 2.81
C ALA A 13 -1.41 26.33 3.83
N VAL A 14 -1.05 25.08 3.51
CA VAL A 14 -0.21 24.23 4.37
C VAL A 14 1.17 24.84 4.60
N ASN A 15 1.83 25.30 3.54
CA ASN A 15 3.15 25.93 3.65
C ASN A 15 3.11 27.17 4.55
N LYS A 16 2.05 27.99 4.41
CA LYS A 16 1.87 29.19 5.24
C LYS A 16 1.61 28.81 6.69
N ALA A 17 0.63 27.91 6.94
CA ALA A 17 0.27 27.46 8.28
C ALA A 17 1.45 26.81 9.01
N LEU A 18 2.15 25.90 8.34
CA LEU A 18 3.32 25.21 8.91
C LEU A 18 4.46 26.20 9.21
N SER A 19 4.75 27.14 8.29
CA SER A 19 5.77 28.16 8.50
C SER A 19 5.46 29.02 9.72
N GLN A 20 4.22 29.50 9.85
CA GLN A 20 3.77 30.30 10.99
C GLN A 20 3.87 29.50 12.31
N TYR A 21 3.39 28.27 12.30
CA TYR A 21 3.47 27.38 13.46
C TYR A 21 4.93 27.13 13.88
N MET A 22 5.83 26.82 12.95
CA MET A 22 7.24 26.57 13.24
C MET A 22 7.99 27.82 13.71
N GLN A 23 7.70 28.99 13.12
CA GLN A 23 8.26 30.27 13.55
C GLN A 23 7.82 30.63 14.97
N LEU A 24 6.52 30.45 15.27
CA LEU A 24 5.98 30.69 16.60
C LEU A 24 6.63 29.77 17.63
N ARG A 25 6.74 28.48 17.36
CA ARG A 25 7.41 27.52 18.24
C ARG A 25 8.86 27.92 18.55
N LYS A 26 9.61 28.33 17.53
CA LYS A 26 10.98 28.78 17.71
C LYS A 26 11.06 30.04 18.58
N LYS A 27 10.15 30.98 18.37
CA LYS A 27 10.12 32.27 19.08
C LYS A 27 9.80 32.11 20.57
N ILE A 28 8.89 31.22 20.92
CA ILE A 28 8.49 30.97 22.31
C ILE A 28 9.26 29.82 22.96
N ASP A 29 10.33 29.31 22.31
CA ASP A 29 11.18 28.19 22.76
C ASP A 29 10.39 26.97 23.26
N TRP A 30 9.35 26.62 22.53
CA TRP A 30 8.52 25.50 22.91
C TRP A 30 9.07 24.17 22.40
N LYS A 31 9.61 23.36 23.31
CA LYS A 31 10.25 22.07 23.02
C LYS A 31 9.30 20.88 23.22
N ASP A 32 8.22 21.04 23.98
CA ASP A 32 7.39 19.94 24.49
C ASP A 32 6.19 19.59 23.60
N SER A 33 6.34 19.55 22.27
CA SER A 33 5.23 19.15 21.40
C SER A 33 5.30 17.67 21.09
N SER A 34 4.35 16.90 21.61
CA SER A 34 4.16 15.49 21.27
C SER A 34 3.67 15.27 19.82
N LYS A 35 2.97 16.27 19.25
CA LYS A 35 2.35 16.18 17.92
C LYS A 35 3.23 16.73 16.79
N SER A 36 4.39 17.29 17.08
CA SER A 36 5.24 17.93 16.06
C SER A 36 5.68 16.97 14.96
N ALA A 37 5.98 15.72 15.28
CA ALA A 37 6.34 14.71 14.30
C ALA A 37 5.15 14.36 13.39
N THR A 38 3.95 14.18 13.96
CA THR A 38 2.72 13.91 13.24
C THR A 38 2.33 15.07 12.32
N ILE A 39 2.44 16.32 12.81
CA ILE A 39 2.20 17.53 12.01
C ILE A 39 3.15 17.57 10.80
N GLN A 40 4.45 17.36 11.02
CA GLN A 40 5.42 17.29 9.92
C GLN A 40 5.11 16.16 8.96
N GLN A 41 4.68 15.02 9.47
CA GLN A 41 4.28 13.87 8.69
C GLN A 41 3.10 14.18 7.78
N LEU A 42 2.01 14.70 8.28
CA LEU A 42 0.82 15.04 7.49
C LEU A 42 1.09 16.17 6.48
N ALA A 43 2.05 17.05 6.75
CA ALA A 43 2.43 18.11 5.83
C ALA A 43 3.24 17.64 4.62
N GLN A 44 3.93 16.49 4.71
CA GLN A 44 4.88 16.04 3.67
C GLN A 44 4.29 15.93 2.25
N PRO A 45 3.09 15.37 2.01
CA PRO A 45 2.53 15.32 0.66
C PRO A 45 2.41 16.70 0.03
N PHE A 46 2.05 17.70 0.83
CA PHE A 46 1.95 19.09 0.37
C PHE A 46 3.33 19.73 0.17
N LEU A 47 4.29 19.48 1.08
CA LEU A 47 5.66 19.99 0.98
C LEU A 47 6.37 19.40 -0.25
N ASN A 48 6.26 18.09 -0.45
CA ASN A 48 6.83 17.38 -1.59
C ASN A 48 6.13 17.73 -2.91
N GLY A 49 4.92 18.24 -2.84
CA GLY A 49 4.12 18.65 -4.00
C GLY A 49 3.34 17.54 -4.66
N TYR A 50 3.27 16.32 -4.05
CA TYR A 50 2.50 15.20 -4.60
C TYR A 50 2.17 14.13 -3.57
N PHE A 51 1.03 13.47 -3.80
CA PHE A 51 0.67 12.17 -3.26
C PHE A 51 1.10 11.06 -4.22
N THR A 52 1.36 9.86 -3.73
CA THR A 52 1.89 8.76 -4.53
C THR A 52 0.91 7.62 -4.66
N ILE A 53 0.58 7.24 -5.90
CA ILE A 53 -0.20 6.05 -6.24
C ILE A 53 0.73 5.00 -6.84
N ALA A 54 0.81 3.81 -6.24
CA ALA A 54 1.51 2.69 -6.82
C ALA A 54 0.54 1.78 -7.60
N ILE A 55 0.96 1.36 -8.78
CA ILE A 55 0.24 0.38 -9.58
C ILE A 55 0.92 -0.97 -9.37
N ALA A 56 0.20 -1.90 -8.78
CA ALA A 56 0.70 -3.24 -8.45
C ALA A 56 -0.16 -4.32 -9.10
N GLY A 57 0.44 -5.46 -9.44
CA GLY A 57 -0.27 -6.57 -10.06
C GLY A 57 0.70 -7.64 -10.55
N LYS A 58 0.18 -8.83 -10.84
CA LYS A 58 0.96 -9.92 -11.42
C LYS A 58 1.59 -9.52 -12.75
N MET A 59 2.60 -10.28 -13.16
CA MET A 59 3.10 -10.22 -14.54
C MET A 59 1.92 -10.44 -15.52
N SER A 60 1.90 -9.74 -16.62
CA SER A 60 0.80 -9.77 -17.61
C SER A 60 -0.57 -9.26 -17.14
N ALA A 61 -0.69 -8.67 -15.96
CA ALA A 61 -1.90 -7.97 -15.53
C ALA A 61 -2.16 -6.66 -16.32
N GLY A 62 -1.26 -6.28 -17.23
CA GLY A 62 -1.40 -5.08 -18.05
C GLY A 62 -1.02 -3.77 -17.36
N LYS A 63 -0.13 -3.77 -16.35
CA LYS A 63 0.24 -2.57 -15.59
C LYS A 63 0.68 -1.39 -16.44
N SER A 64 1.70 -1.58 -17.29
CA SER A 64 2.23 -0.49 -18.12
C SER A 64 1.19 -0.02 -19.14
N THR A 65 0.38 -0.93 -19.72
CA THR A 65 -0.74 -0.56 -20.60
C THR A 65 -1.80 0.24 -19.84
N PHE A 66 -2.11 -0.18 -18.60
CA PHE A 66 -3.05 0.53 -17.74
C PHE A 66 -2.55 1.95 -17.43
N ILE A 67 -1.28 2.10 -17.05
CA ILE A 67 -0.70 3.42 -16.76
C ILE A 67 -0.72 4.29 -18.01
N ASN A 68 -0.32 3.78 -19.17
CA ASN A 68 -0.39 4.50 -20.44
C ASN A 68 -1.82 4.98 -20.75
N SER A 69 -2.81 4.10 -20.52
CA SER A 69 -4.22 4.45 -20.70
C SER A 69 -4.72 5.47 -19.69
N LEU A 70 -4.20 5.42 -18.46
CA LEU A 70 -4.56 6.36 -17.39
C LEU A 70 -4.02 7.76 -17.69
N ILE A 71 -2.75 7.87 -18.12
CA ILE A 71 -2.12 9.14 -18.45
C ILE A 71 -2.47 9.66 -19.85
N GLY A 72 -3.09 8.84 -20.70
CA GLY A 72 -3.48 9.20 -22.07
C GLY A 72 -2.30 9.27 -23.05
N GLU A 73 -1.19 8.59 -22.77
CA GLU A 73 0.01 8.57 -23.62
C GLU A 73 0.71 7.21 -23.59
N ASN A 74 1.15 6.69 -24.74
CA ASN A 74 1.92 5.44 -24.85
C ASN A 74 3.40 5.63 -24.48
N LEU A 75 3.64 5.88 -23.20
CA LEU A 75 4.97 6.22 -22.67
C LEU A 75 5.77 4.98 -22.25
N LEU A 76 5.16 4.12 -21.41
CA LEU A 76 5.81 2.93 -20.89
C LEU A 76 5.80 1.81 -21.92
N PRO A 77 6.85 0.97 -21.99
CA PRO A 77 6.86 -0.20 -22.86
C PRO A 77 5.78 -1.19 -22.44
N THR A 78 5.09 -1.75 -23.42
CA THR A 78 4.02 -2.75 -23.26
C THR A 78 4.38 -4.03 -24.00
N GLY A 79 3.99 -5.21 -23.47
CA GLY A 79 4.24 -6.51 -24.08
C GLY A 79 3.70 -7.65 -23.25
N HIS A 80 3.72 -8.87 -23.82
CA HIS A 80 3.23 -10.08 -23.15
C HIS A 80 4.19 -10.64 -22.10
N PHE A 81 5.45 -10.22 -22.11
CA PHE A 81 6.50 -10.66 -21.18
C PHE A 81 6.83 -9.58 -20.14
N GLN A 82 7.81 -9.84 -19.29
CA GLN A 82 8.27 -8.86 -18.31
C GLN A 82 8.78 -7.60 -19.04
N THR A 83 8.01 -6.52 -18.96
CA THR A 83 8.29 -5.28 -19.68
C THR A 83 8.98 -4.22 -18.84
N THR A 84 8.94 -4.36 -17.49
CA THR A 84 9.49 -3.36 -16.57
C THR A 84 10.40 -4.03 -15.56
N SER A 85 11.68 -3.64 -15.56
CA SER A 85 12.73 -4.17 -14.65
C SER A 85 13.05 -3.23 -13.49
N SER A 86 12.60 -1.97 -13.54
CA SER A 86 12.89 -0.92 -12.56
C SER A 86 11.65 -0.17 -12.14
N ILE A 87 11.69 0.44 -10.96
CA ILE A 87 10.59 1.30 -10.48
C ILE A 87 10.62 2.62 -11.26
N THR A 88 9.51 2.94 -11.92
CA THR A 88 9.35 4.15 -12.71
C THR A 88 8.34 5.09 -12.05
N TRP A 89 8.75 6.33 -11.82
CA TRP A 89 7.96 7.38 -11.21
C TRP A 89 7.51 8.36 -12.29
N ILE A 90 6.22 8.61 -12.40
CA ILE A 90 5.64 9.57 -13.34
C ILE A 90 5.03 10.72 -12.55
N VAL A 91 5.50 11.94 -12.81
CA VAL A 91 5.16 13.15 -12.06
C VAL A 91 4.61 14.20 -13.02
N SER A 92 3.56 14.90 -12.62
CA SER A 92 3.02 16.01 -13.39
C SER A 92 4.04 17.17 -13.46
N SER A 93 4.33 17.65 -14.67
CA SER A 93 5.21 18.79 -14.92
C SER A 93 4.85 19.46 -16.24
N LYS A 94 5.10 20.75 -16.34
CA LYS A 94 4.96 21.49 -17.61
C LYS A 94 6.03 21.09 -18.63
N ASP A 95 7.22 20.75 -18.14
CA ASP A 95 8.35 20.34 -18.96
C ASP A 95 8.44 18.82 -19.07
N ARG A 96 8.93 18.33 -20.22
CA ARG A 96 9.16 16.89 -20.44
C ARG A 96 10.62 16.56 -20.17
N SER A 97 10.85 15.71 -19.19
CA SER A 97 12.20 15.20 -18.87
C SER A 97 12.15 13.81 -18.24
N MET A 98 13.27 13.10 -18.32
CA MET A 98 13.48 11.83 -17.66
C MET A 98 14.82 11.85 -16.94
N GLU A 99 14.81 11.60 -15.63
CA GLU A 99 16.03 11.39 -14.84
C GLU A 99 16.15 9.89 -14.53
N VAL A 100 17.32 9.32 -14.81
CA VAL A 100 17.66 7.93 -14.52
C VAL A 100 18.78 7.88 -13.51
N THR A 101 18.58 7.15 -12.42
CA THR A 101 19.63 6.83 -11.45
C THR A 101 20.01 5.37 -11.62
N PHE A 102 21.26 5.09 -11.94
CA PHE A 102 21.79 3.73 -12.08
C PHE A 102 22.29 3.17 -10.76
N ALA A 103 22.49 1.85 -10.74
CA ALA A 103 22.92 1.13 -9.53
C ALA A 103 24.36 1.46 -9.08
N ASP A 104 25.15 2.06 -9.91
CA ASP A 104 26.48 2.62 -9.58
C ASP A 104 26.42 4.07 -9.05
N GLY A 105 25.23 4.65 -8.93
CA GLY A 105 24.99 6.03 -8.48
C GLY A 105 25.05 7.09 -9.57
N LYS A 106 25.40 6.71 -10.81
CA LYS A 106 25.41 7.64 -11.95
C LYS A 106 24.00 8.11 -12.25
N LYS A 107 23.85 9.39 -12.58
CA LYS A 107 22.59 10.00 -13.01
C LYS A 107 22.70 10.51 -14.44
N LEU A 108 21.66 10.26 -15.22
CA LEU A 108 21.48 10.81 -16.56
C LEU A 108 20.13 11.51 -16.65
N THR A 109 20.11 12.63 -17.35
CA THR A 109 18.88 13.40 -17.61
C THR A 109 18.66 13.53 -19.11
N TYR A 110 17.46 13.19 -19.55
CA TYR A 110 17.01 13.31 -20.93
C TYR A 110 15.91 14.35 -21.00
N LYS A 111 15.91 15.18 -22.05
CA LYS A 111 14.87 16.20 -22.27
C LYS A 111 14.07 15.88 -23.53
N ASN A 112 12.78 16.18 -23.50
CA ASN A 112 11.84 16.05 -24.61
C ASN A 112 11.67 14.62 -25.14
N HIS A 113 12.38 14.20 -26.17
CA HIS A 113 12.18 12.93 -26.87
C HIS A 113 12.97 11.77 -26.21
N PHE A 114 12.48 11.23 -25.12
CA PHE A 114 13.15 10.16 -24.36
C PHE A 114 12.44 8.80 -24.40
N ALA A 115 11.33 8.66 -25.13
CA ALA A 115 10.54 7.42 -25.12
C ALA A 115 11.32 6.17 -25.59
N GLU A 116 12.20 6.33 -26.59
CA GLU A 116 13.07 5.23 -27.05
C GLU A 116 14.13 4.86 -26.00
N GLU A 117 14.75 5.86 -25.36
CA GLU A 117 15.72 5.63 -24.31
C GLU A 117 15.06 4.97 -23.07
N LEU A 118 13.85 5.41 -22.73
CA LEU A 118 13.05 4.76 -21.68
C LEU A 118 12.82 3.29 -21.99
N ARG A 119 12.42 2.95 -23.22
CA ARG A 119 12.23 1.56 -23.63
C ARG A 119 13.50 0.74 -23.50
N LYS A 120 14.65 1.27 -23.92
CA LYS A 120 15.95 0.59 -23.78
C LYS A 120 16.36 0.36 -22.34
N LEU A 121 15.97 1.26 -21.42
CA LEU A 121 16.36 1.23 -20.01
C LEU A 121 15.46 0.33 -19.14
N VAL A 122 14.17 0.28 -19.45
CA VAL A 122 13.20 -0.44 -18.60
C VAL A 122 12.67 -1.72 -19.22
N ALA A 123 12.74 -1.89 -20.55
CA ALA A 123 12.32 -3.11 -21.21
C ALA A 123 13.36 -4.22 -21.09
N VAL A 124 12.89 -5.43 -20.91
CA VAL A 124 13.72 -6.63 -20.94
C VAL A 124 13.91 -7.08 -22.40
N PRO A 125 15.15 -7.24 -22.89
CA PRO A 125 15.39 -7.79 -24.22
C PRO A 125 14.79 -9.20 -24.36
N LYS A 126 14.15 -9.49 -25.49
CA LYS A 126 13.45 -10.78 -25.74
C LYS A 126 14.30 -12.01 -25.45
N GLU A 127 15.60 -11.94 -25.73
CA GLU A 127 16.53 -13.04 -25.46
C GLU A 127 16.64 -13.43 -23.99
N PHE A 128 16.25 -12.56 -23.07
CA PHE A 128 16.30 -12.74 -21.63
C PHE A 128 14.93 -12.90 -20.96
N ASP A 129 13.85 -13.02 -21.73
CA ASP A 129 12.48 -13.11 -21.21
C ASP A 129 12.27 -14.28 -20.23
N ALA A 130 13.04 -15.37 -20.40
CA ALA A 130 13.00 -16.54 -19.53
C ALA A 130 13.74 -16.36 -18.19
N LEU A 131 14.47 -15.23 -18.00
CA LEU A 131 15.25 -14.98 -16.82
C LEU A 131 14.47 -14.21 -15.74
N PRO A 132 14.68 -14.52 -14.45
CA PRO A 132 14.18 -13.75 -13.32
C PRO A 132 15.03 -12.46 -13.12
N ILE A 133 14.91 -11.53 -14.07
CA ILE A 133 15.79 -10.35 -14.21
C ILE A 133 15.89 -9.53 -12.91
N SER A 134 14.78 -9.34 -12.21
CA SER A 134 14.76 -8.54 -10.97
C SER A 134 15.60 -9.15 -9.86
N ASP A 135 15.54 -10.48 -9.71
CA ASP A 135 16.34 -11.20 -8.71
C ASP A 135 17.82 -11.19 -9.10
N ILE A 136 18.15 -11.39 -10.39
CA ILE A 136 19.53 -11.31 -10.89
C ILE A 136 20.10 -9.91 -10.70
N ASN A 137 19.35 -8.86 -11.06
CA ASN A 137 19.75 -7.45 -10.87
C ASN A 137 20.02 -7.14 -9.39
N THR A 138 19.20 -7.66 -8.48
CA THR A 138 19.43 -7.51 -7.03
C THR A 138 20.77 -8.10 -6.59
N LEU A 139 21.15 -9.25 -7.14
CA LEU A 139 22.44 -9.87 -6.85
C LEU A 139 23.60 -9.07 -7.45
N ILE A 140 23.47 -8.58 -8.67
CA ILE A 140 24.49 -7.72 -9.32
C ILE A 140 24.66 -6.43 -8.50
N ILE A 141 23.59 -5.79 -8.07
CA ILE A 141 23.60 -4.59 -7.21
C ILE A 141 24.30 -4.90 -5.88
N GLY A 142 24.08 -6.09 -5.31
CA GLY A 142 24.72 -6.56 -4.09
C GLY A 142 26.22 -6.93 -4.24
N ASN A 143 26.87 -6.65 -5.38
CA ASN A 143 28.28 -6.98 -5.68
C ASN A 143 28.58 -8.50 -5.66
N ASN A 144 27.60 -9.36 -5.95
CA ASN A 144 27.89 -10.78 -6.08
C ASN A 144 28.60 -11.05 -7.41
N ASP A 145 29.64 -11.87 -7.38
CA ASP A 145 30.30 -12.39 -8.57
C ASP A 145 29.43 -13.41 -9.29
N ILE A 146 29.80 -13.76 -10.54
CA ILE A 146 29.01 -14.64 -11.37
C ILE A 146 28.85 -16.06 -10.75
N ASN A 147 29.86 -16.57 -10.05
CA ASN A 147 29.80 -17.89 -9.45
C ASN A 147 28.78 -17.89 -8.28
N THR A 148 28.81 -16.86 -7.45
CA THR A 148 27.83 -16.67 -6.36
C THR A 148 26.42 -16.52 -6.91
N ILE A 149 26.25 -15.82 -8.04
CA ILE A 149 24.92 -15.67 -8.70
C ILE A 149 24.44 -17.03 -9.19
N LEU A 150 25.29 -17.83 -9.83
CA LEU A 150 24.94 -19.15 -10.35
C LEU A 150 24.64 -20.16 -9.23
N GLN A 151 25.35 -20.09 -8.09
CA GLN A 151 25.01 -20.91 -6.92
C GLN A 151 23.60 -20.67 -6.41
N LYS A 152 23.07 -19.44 -6.54
CA LYS A 152 21.69 -19.07 -6.14
C LYS A 152 20.65 -19.37 -7.22
N LYS A 153 21.07 -19.72 -8.44
CA LYS A 153 20.20 -19.94 -9.60
C LYS A 153 19.04 -20.89 -9.30
N ALA A 154 19.36 -22.09 -8.83
CA ALA A 154 18.36 -23.14 -8.60
C ALA A 154 17.27 -22.67 -7.61
N GLY A 155 17.65 -22.02 -6.50
CA GLY A 155 16.71 -21.48 -5.53
C GLY A 155 15.88 -20.30 -6.05
N ILE A 156 16.46 -19.48 -6.93
CA ILE A 156 15.74 -18.37 -7.57
C ILE A 156 14.74 -18.92 -8.60
N GLU A 157 15.16 -19.85 -9.46
CA GLU A 157 14.30 -20.46 -10.46
C GLU A 157 13.15 -21.26 -9.82
N GLU A 158 13.42 -21.99 -8.74
CA GLU A 158 12.38 -22.65 -7.95
C GLU A 158 11.37 -21.63 -7.39
N LYS A 159 11.87 -20.52 -6.85
CA LYS A 159 11.04 -19.44 -6.29
C LYS A 159 10.21 -18.72 -7.35
N THR A 160 10.78 -18.49 -8.53
CA THR A 160 10.14 -17.69 -9.60
C THR A 160 9.39 -18.55 -10.61
N GLY A 161 9.51 -19.89 -10.55
CA GLY A 161 8.92 -20.81 -11.52
C GLY A 161 9.53 -20.70 -12.91
N THR A 162 10.74 -20.14 -13.00
CA THR A 162 11.49 -20.02 -14.25
C THR A 162 12.44 -21.21 -14.41
N SER A 163 12.83 -21.50 -15.64
CA SER A 163 13.86 -22.50 -15.95
C SER A 163 14.64 -22.04 -17.17
N SER A 164 15.94 -21.90 -17.04
CA SER A 164 16.80 -21.37 -18.09
C SER A 164 18.20 -21.95 -17.99
N SER A 165 19.00 -21.87 -19.08
CA SER A 165 20.37 -22.35 -19.08
C SER A 165 21.31 -21.46 -18.26
N GLU A 166 22.38 -22.05 -17.69
CA GLU A 166 23.41 -21.27 -17.02
C GLU A 166 24.12 -20.31 -17.99
N ASP A 167 24.25 -20.68 -19.27
CA ASP A 167 24.86 -19.81 -20.27
C ASP A 167 24.06 -18.55 -20.52
N LEU A 168 22.72 -18.62 -20.43
CA LEU A 168 21.86 -17.48 -20.54
C LEU A 168 22.04 -16.52 -19.33
N TRP A 169 22.19 -17.06 -18.12
CA TRP A 169 22.51 -16.29 -16.92
C TRP A 169 23.88 -15.61 -17.04
N LYS A 170 24.92 -16.38 -17.44
CA LYS A 170 26.28 -15.83 -17.66
C LYS A 170 26.25 -14.69 -18.69
N LYS A 171 25.54 -14.89 -19.81
CA LYS A 171 25.40 -13.91 -20.86
C LYS A 171 24.76 -12.65 -20.30
N TYR A 172 23.64 -12.76 -19.59
CA TYR A 172 22.94 -11.60 -19.00
C TYR A 172 23.82 -10.81 -18.03
N VAL A 173 24.48 -11.49 -17.08
CA VAL A 173 25.35 -10.85 -16.09
C VAL A 173 26.53 -10.15 -16.76
N SER A 174 27.12 -10.73 -17.80
CA SER A 174 28.25 -10.16 -18.52
C SER A 174 27.90 -8.87 -19.28
N VAL A 175 26.68 -8.77 -19.83
CA VAL A 175 26.23 -7.59 -20.59
C VAL A 175 25.55 -6.54 -19.74
N THR A 176 25.26 -6.83 -18.47
CA THR A 176 24.48 -6.00 -17.55
C THR A 176 25.27 -5.61 -16.28
N PRO A 177 26.35 -4.81 -16.42
CA PRO A 177 27.03 -4.25 -15.24
C PRO A 177 26.15 -3.28 -14.49
N LYS A 178 26.46 -2.99 -13.21
CA LYS A 178 25.69 -2.04 -12.36
C LYS A 178 25.36 -0.70 -13.02
N GLY A 179 26.30 -0.16 -13.80
CA GLY A 179 26.11 1.10 -14.52
C GLY A 179 25.10 1.05 -15.67
N LYS A 180 24.55 -0.14 -15.97
CA LYS A 180 23.43 -0.32 -16.91
C LYS A 180 22.10 -0.68 -16.24
N ILE A 181 22.10 -0.96 -14.93
CA ILE A 181 20.89 -1.28 -14.20
C ILE A 181 20.27 0.03 -13.70
N ALA A 182 19.16 0.42 -14.29
CA ALA A 182 18.37 1.57 -13.80
C ALA A 182 17.71 1.19 -12.47
N GLN A 183 18.08 1.84 -11.39
CA GLN A 183 17.48 1.66 -10.07
C GLN A 183 16.21 2.50 -9.90
N LYS A 184 16.25 3.73 -10.43
CA LYS A 184 15.14 4.67 -10.32
C LYS A 184 15.03 5.44 -11.62
N VAL A 185 13.82 5.50 -12.16
CA VAL A 185 13.49 6.34 -13.31
C VAL A 185 12.41 7.33 -12.86
N VAL A 186 12.65 8.62 -13.07
CA VAL A 186 11.68 9.68 -12.78
C VAL A 186 11.35 10.38 -14.09
N ILE A 187 10.09 10.32 -14.48
CA ILE A 187 9.58 10.92 -15.70
C ILE A 187 8.72 12.11 -15.31
N GLN A 188 9.02 13.26 -15.88
CA GLN A 188 8.25 14.48 -15.76
C GLN A 188 7.56 14.75 -17.08
N ILE A 189 6.24 14.81 -17.09
CA ILE A 189 5.40 15.05 -18.27
C ILE A 189 4.16 15.85 -17.88
N PRO A 190 3.53 16.56 -18.81
CA PRO A 190 2.18 17.07 -18.59
C PRO A 190 1.22 15.89 -18.38
N LEU A 191 0.56 15.87 -17.25
CA LEU A 191 -0.51 14.93 -16.95
C LEU A 191 -1.87 15.63 -17.06
N PRO A 192 -2.99 14.90 -17.25
CA PRO A 192 -4.33 15.46 -17.13
C PRO A 192 -4.52 16.17 -15.78
N ASP A 193 -5.31 17.25 -15.79
CA ASP A 193 -5.49 18.14 -14.63
C ASP A 193 -5.99 17.40 -13.36
N GLU A 194 -6.77 16.33 -13.55
CA GLU A 194 -7.23 15.50 -12.45
C GLU A 194 -6.10 14.82 -11.67
N TYR A 195 -4.91 14.69 -12.26
CA TYR A 195 -3.72 14.11 -11.60
C TYR A 195 -2.75 15.18 -11.05
N GLU A 196 -3.16 16.44 -10.99
CA GLU A 196 -2.35 17.48 -10.36
C GLU A 196 -2.11 17.15 -8.88
N GLY A 197 -0.84 17.25 -8.46
CA GLY A 197 -0.41 16.87 -7.11
C GLY A 197 -0.31 15.36 -6.88
N TRP A 198 -0.37 14.55 -7.91
CA TRP A 198 -0.18 13.11 -7.83
C TRP A 198 1.07 12.65 -8.56
N ARG A 199 1.64 11.57 -8.04
CA ARG A 199 2.74 10.84 -8.64
C ARG A 199 2.31 9.39 -8.82
N ILE A 200 2.44 8.88 -10.04
CA ILE A 200 2.09 7.50 -10.39
C ILE A 200 3.39 6.69 -10.41
N VAL A 201 3.35 5.49 -9.82
CA VAL A 201 4.50 4.60 -9.76
C VAL A 201 4.18 3.29 -10.46
N ASP A 202 4.92 3.00 -11.55
CA ASP A 202 4.93 1.67 -12.15
C ASP A 202 5.87 0.76 -11.37
N THR A 203 5.33 -0.36 -10.90
CA THR A 203 6.10 -1.35 -10.16
C THR A 203 6.44 -2.54 -11.04
N PRO A 204 7.63 -3.15 -10.89
CA PRO A 204 7.94 -4.40 -11.56
C PRO A 204 6.85 -5.45 -11.31
N GLY A 205 6.49 -6.23 -12.34
CA GLY A 205 5.48 -7.28 -12.24
C GLY A 205 5.93 -8.39 -11.29
N VAL A 206 4.97 -8.97 -10.57
CA VAL A 206 5.23 -10.11 -9.70
C VAL A 206 5.27 -11.38 -10.55
N GLY A 207 6.28 -12.22 -10.39
CA GLY A 207 6.41 -13.49 -11.09
C GLY A 207 5.25 -14.44 -10.80
N ALA A 208 4.99 -15.37 -11.72
CA ALA A 208 3.81 -16.24 -11.73
C ALA A 208 3.70 -17.17 -10.50
N ILE A 209 4.74 -17.35 -9.70
CA ILE A 209 4.74 -18.29 -8.58
C ILE A 209 5.36 -17.63 -7.33
N GLY A 210 4.51 -17.25 -6.40
CA GLY A 210 4.82 -17.22 -4.96
C GLY A 210 5.56 -16.04 -4.38
N GLY A 211 5.78 -14.93 -5.08
CA GLY A 211 6.44 -13.81 -4.43
C GLY A 211 6.16 -12.45 -5.07
N ILE A 212 5.79 -11.48 -4.28
CA ILE A 212 5.94 -10.08 -4.65
C ILE A 212 7.43 -9.82 -4.83
N GLN A 213 7.81 -9.21 -5.95
CA GLN A 213 9.22 -8.84 -6.14
C GLN A 213 9.68 -7.96 -4.97
N VAL A 214 10.85 -8.26 -4.46
CA VAL A 214 11.43 -7.57 -3.30
C VAL A 214 11.39 -6.05 -3.47
N ALA A 215 11.64 -5.54 -4.69
CA ALA A 215 11.58 -4.11 -4.99
C ALA A 215 10.17 -3.51 -4.82
N THR A 216 9.11 -4.21 -5.25
CA THR A 216 7.72 -3.76 -5.07
C THR A 216 7.35 -3.76 -3.60
N MET A 217 7.70 -4.82 -2.86
CA MET A 217 7.46 -4.88 -1.42
C MET A 217 8.26 -3.83 -0.66
N GLN A 218 9.52 -3.64 -1.00
CA GLN A 218 10.32 -2.57 -0.42
C GLN A 218 9.69 -1.22 -0.66
N LEU A 219 9.18 -0.92 -1.86
CA LEU A 219 8.49 0.32 -2.15
C LEU A 219 7.25 0.50 -1.26
N LEU A 220 6.40 -0.53 -1.16
CA LEU A 220 5.15 -0.49 -0.39
C LEU A 220 5.39 -0.46 1.13
N THR A 221 6.48 -1.08 1.60
CA THR A 221 6.86 -1.11 3.03
C THR A 221 7.87 -0.05 3.41
N SER A 222 8.59 0.52 2.43
CA SER A 222 9.62 1.51 2.70
C SER A 222 9.04 2.75 3.32
N ARG A 223 9.71 3.13 4.39
CA ARG A 223 9.49 4.41 5.03
C ARG A 223 10.69 5.30 4.72
N ASP A 224 10.43 6.52 4.37
CA ASP A 224 11.49 7.49 4.12
C ASP A 224 12.21 7.82 5.43
N LYS A 225 13.41 7.26 5.60
CA LYS A 225 14.23 7.49 6.79
C LYS A 225 14.66 8.95 6.93
N SER A 226 14.69 9.70 5.82
CA SER A 226 15.00 11.13 5.82
C SER A 226 13.78 11.98 6.23
N ASN A 227 12.57 11.42 6.15
CA ASN A 227 11.30 12.08 6.41
C ASN A 227 10.46 11.32 7.46
N ASN A 228 10.92 11.27 8.69
CA ASN A 228 10.15 10.75 9.84
C ASN A 228 9.45 9.41 9.65
N ASN A 229 10.03 8.49 8.88
CA ASN A 229 9.52 7.12 8.74
C ASN A 229 8.17 6.99 7.99
N GLN A 230 7.84 7.91 7.08
CA GLN A 230 6.62 7.88 6.26
C GLN A 230 6.61 6.78 5.20
N HIS A 231 5.41 6.29 4.89
CA HIS A 231 5.21 5.46 3.71
C HIS A 231 5.49 6.25 2.43
N LEU A 232 6.22 5.65 1.49
CA LEU A 232 6.51 6.25 0.18
C LEU A 232 5.30 6.26 -0.75
N VAL A 233 4.25 5.49 -0.41
CA VAL A 233 3.05 5.27 -1.22
C VAL A 233 1.82 5.61 -0.40
N ASP A 234 0.97 6.46 -0.94
CA ASP A 234 -0.28 6.91 -0.30
C ASP A 234 -1.49 6.07 -0.71
N ALA A 235 -1.50 5.53 -1.93
CA ALA A 235 -2.56 4.62 -2.40
C ALA A 235 -2.01 3.56 -3.34
N VAL A 236 -2.70 2.41 -3.43
CA VAL A 236 -2.31 1.31 -4.31
C VAL A 236 -3.50 0.88 -5.16
N ILE A 237 -3.28 0.77 -6.47
CA ILE A 237 -4.20 0.13 -7.40
C ILE A 237 -3.70 -1.29 -7.67
N LEU A 238 -4.46 -2.27 -7.20
CA LEU A 238 -4.21 -3.68 -7.43
C LEU A 238 -4.89 -4.11 -8.73
N LEU A 239 -4.08 -4.46 -9.73
CA LEU A 239 -4.55 -4.97 -11.01
C LEU A 239 -4.65 -6.48 -11.01
N HIS A 240 -5.78 -7.00 -11.48
CA HIS A 240 -6.02 -8.41 -11.72
C HIS A 240 -6.65 -8.62 -13.09
N LYS A 241 -6.20 -9.63 -13.81
CA LYS A 241 -6.77 -9.94 -15.13
C LYS A 241 -8.16 -10.53 -14.95
N GLY A 242 -9.16 -9.88 -15.53
CA GLY A 242 -10.58 -10.24 -15.36
C GLY A 242 -10.96 -11.62 -15.93
N THR A 243 -10.15 -12.16 -16.85
CA THR A 243 -10.31 -13.50 -17.43
C THR A 243 -9.65 -14.61 -16.59
N GLU A 244 -8.83 -14.25 -15.59
CA GLU A 244 -8.23 -15.22 -14.69
C GLU A 244 -9.16 -15.49 -13.49
N ASN A 245 -8.98 -16.68 -12.90
CA ASN A 245 -9.80 -17.05 -11.74
C ASN A 245 -9.46 -16.15 -10.54
N ILE A 246 -10.42 -15.35 -10.11
CA ILE A 246 -10.29 -14.48 -8.91
C ILE A 246 -9.99 -15.28 -7.64
N GLN A 247 -10.33 -16.57 -7.60
CA GLN A 247 -10.03 -17.45 -6.48
C GLN A 247 -8.62 -18.06 -6.54
N ASP A 248 -7.82 -17.70 -7.56
CA ASP A 248 -6.43 -18.15 -7.66
C ASP A 248 -5.64 -17.75 -6.40
N GLU A 249 -5.04 -18.75 -5.77
CA GLU A 249 -4.32 -18.60 -4.51
C GLU A 249 -3.18 -17.58 -4.60
N SER A 250 -2.51 -17.51 -5.75
CA SER A 250 -1.42 -16.58 -5.98
C SER A 250 -1.89 -15.12 -6.07
N ALA A 251 -3.08 -14.86 -6.64
CA ALA A 251 -3.67 -13.54 -6.70
C ALA A 251 -4.13 -13.08 -5.30
N ASN A 252 -4.76 -13.97 -4.56
CA ASN A 252 -5.21 -13.70 -3.19
C ASN A 252 -4.03 -13.41 -2.25
N LYS A 253 -2.97 -14.24 -2.32
CA LYS A 253 -1.77 -14.04 -1.51
C LYS A 253 -1.10 -12.70 -1.83
N PHE A 254 -1.00 -12.36 -3.12
CA PHE A 254 -0.45 -11.06 -3.54
C PHE A 254 -1.24 -9.88 -2.95
N ALA A 255 -2.56 -9.89 -3.09
CA ALA A 255 -3.41 -8.82 -2.56
C ALA A 255 -3.32 -8.72 -1.03
N GLU A 256 -3.23 -9.86 -0.32
CA GLU A 256 -3.01 -9.89 1.13
C GLU A 256 -1.65 -9.34 1.53
N ASP A 257 -0.59 -9.73 0.83
CA ASP A 257 0.76 -9.27 1.13
C ASP A 257 0.87 -7.75 0.92
N VAL A 258 0.23 -7.20 -0.13
CA VAL A 258 0.13 -5.75 -0.33
C VAL A 258 -0.65 -5.09 0.81
N SER A 259 -1.82 -5.62 1.16
CA SER A 259 -2.64 -5.09 2.26
C SER A 259 -1.89 -5.11 3.59
N LYS A 260 -1.21 -6.21 3.90
CA LYS A 260 -0.38 -6.33 5.12
C LYS A 260 0.78 -5.33 5.13
N SER A 261 1.39 -5.08 3.98
CA SER A 261 2.51 -4.15 3.85
C SER A 261 2.11 -2.70 4.08
N MET A 262 0.89 -2.34 3.71
CA MET A 262 0.31 -1.01 3.94
C MET A 262 -0.22 -0.84 5.37
N GLY A 263 -0.42 -1.92 6.14
CA GLY A 263 -0.96 -1.88 7.50
C GLY A 263 -2.37 -1.28 7.55
N ASP A 264 -2.65 -0.47 8.59
CA ASP A 264 -3.97 0.15 8.76
C ASP A 264 -4.33 1.16 7.64
N LEU A 265 -3.34 1.67 6.92
CA LEU A 265 -3.57 2.52 5.73
C LEU A 265 -4.25 1.77 4.58
N ALA A 266 -4.12 0.42 4.54
CA ALA A 266 -4.69 -0.39 3.47
C ALA A 266 -6.21 -0.26 3.36
N LYS A 267 -6.92 -0.22 4.49
CA LYS A 267 -8.39 -0.25 4.54
C LYS A 267 -9.06 0.92 3.81
N GLY A 268 -8.39 2.06 3.74
CA GLY A 268 -8.94 3.25 3.10
C GLY A 268 -8.28 3.60 1.76
N ARG A 269 -7.20 2.92 1.33
CA ARG A 269 -6.33 3.39 0.24
C ARG A 269 -6.03 2.34 -0.83
N LEU A 270 -6.74 1.21 -0.82
CA LEU A 270 -6.65 0.17 -1.84
C LEU A 270 -7.78 0.30 -2.86
N PHE A 271 -7.43 0.17 -4.14
CA PHE A 271 -8.33 -0.06 -5.26
C PHE A 271 -8.08 -1.44 -5.82
N PHE A 272 -9.13 -2.12 -6.23
CA PHE A 272 -9.04 -3.39 -6.96
C PHE A 272 -9.65 -3.22 -8.34
N VAL A 273 -8.83 -3.39 -9.37
CA VAL A 273 -9.22 -3.12 -10.76
C VAL A 273 -9.01 -4.36 -11.62
N LEU A 274 -10.08 -4.85 -12.20
CA LEU A 274 -10.07 -5.94 -13.16
C LEU A 274 -9.71 -5.40 -14.55
N THR A 275 -8.70 -5.99 -15.18
CA THR A 275 -8.28 -5.63 -16.55
C THR A 275 -8.79 -6.63 -17.59
N HIS A 276 -8.63 -6.35 -18.90
CA HIS A 276 -9.10 -7.18 -20.00
C HIS A 276 -10.64 -7.37 -19.97
N ALA A 277 -11.36 -6.31 -19.72
CA ALA A 277 -12.79 -6.33 -19.45
C ALA A 277 -13.66 -6.32 -20.71
N SER A 278 -13.08 -6.19 -21.91
CA SER A 278 -13.82 -6.26 -23.20
C SER A 278 -13.98 -7.67 -23.74
N THR A 279 -13.39 -8.68 -23.11
CA THR A 279 -13.48 -10.06 -23.56
C THR A 279 -14.90 -10.62 -23.37
N PRO A 280 -15.41 -11.44 -24.29
CA PRO A 280 -16.74 -12.04 -24.15
C PRO A 280 -16.92 -12.82 -22.84
N GLU A 281 -15.87 -13.50 -22.39
CA GLU A 281 -15.86 -14.25 -21.13
C GLU A 281 -16.09 -13.33 -19.94
N PHE A 282 -15.45 -12.15 -19.93
CA PHE A 282 -15.68 -11.17 -18.86
C PHE A 282 -17.07 -10.56 -18.95
N LEU A 283 -17.49 -10.07 -20.12
CA LEU A 283 -18.74 -9.36 -20.31
C LEU A 283 -19.96 -10.23 -19.97
N ASN A 284 -19.94 -11.52 -20.33
CA ASN A 284 -21.02 -12.46 -20.05
C ASN A 284 -21.18 -12.76 -18.55
N TYR A 285 -20.12 -12.67 -17.75
CA TYR A 285 -20.14 -13.02 -16.33
C TYR A 285 -19.76 -11.86 -15.42
N LYS A 286 -19.73 -10.64 -15.93
CA LYS A 286 -19.26 -9.41 -15.27
C LYS A 286 -19.80 -9.24 -13.86
N ASP A 287 -21.11 -9.31 -13.68
CA ASP A 287 -21.73 -9.05 -12.37
C ASP A 287 -21.38 -10.14 -11.35
N GLY A 288 -21.29 -11.39 -11.80
CA GLY A 288 -20.83 -12.50 -10.97
C GLY A 288 -19.35 -12.39 -10.60
N ILE A 289 -18.51 -11.88 -11.51
CA ILE A 289 -17.08 -11.65 -11.27
C ILE A 289 -16.90 -10.50 -10.27
N LEU A 290 -17.58 -9.38 -10.46
CA LEU A 290 -17.55 -8.23 -9.56
C LEU A 290 -18.09 -8.57 -8.17
N SER A 291 -19.19 -9.31 -8.08
CA SER A 291 -19.73 -9.79 -6.81
C SER A 291 -18.75 -10.69 -6.05
N ARG A 292 -18.06 -11.60 -6.75
CA ARG A 292 -17.00 -12.44 -6.17
C ARG A 292 -15.81 -11.61 -5.73
N ALA A 293 -15.36 -10.65 -6.53
CA ALA A 293 -14.28 -9.73 -6.16
C ALA A 293 -14.64 -8.93 -4.90
N SER A 294 -15.84 -8.39 -4.83
CA SER A 294 -16.33 -7.66 -3.65
C SER A 294 -16.41 -8.55 -2.40
N ASN A 295 -16.83 -9.79 -2.54
CA ASN A 295 -16.86 -10.73 -1.40
C ASN A 295 -15.46 -11.14 -0.93
N LEU A 296 -14.51 -11.40 -1.85
CA LEU A 296 -13.16 -11.83 -1.51
C LEU A 296 -12.31 -10.66 -1.01
N PHE A 297 -12.22 -9.60 -1.78
CA PHE A 297 -11.33 -8.48 -1.49
C PHE A 297 -11.99 -7.38 -0.66
N GLY A 298 -13.28 -7.12 -0.88
CA GLY A 298 -14.04 -6.17 -0.08
C GLY A 298 -14.12 -6.60 1.38
N LYS A 299 -14.62 -7.80 1.66
CA LYS A 299 -14.77 -8.30 3.05
C LYS A 299 -13.42 -8.63 3.70
N ARG A 300 -12.48 -9.21 2.95
CA ARG A 300 -11.21 -9.72 3.50
C ARG A 300 -10.15 -8.64 3.67
N LEU A 301 -10.03 -7.72 2.71
CA LEU A 301 -9.03 -6.64 2.72
C LEU A 301 -9.62 -5.29 3.13
N GLY A 302 -10.93 -5.22 3.38
CA GLY A 302 -11.62 -3.98 3.71
C GLY A 302 -11.67 -2.99 2.55
N ILE A 303 -11.64 -3.47 1.28
CA ILE A 303 -11.77 -2.60 0.11
C ILE A 303 -13.25 -2.29 -0.10
N PRO A 304 -13.67 -1.02 -0.04
CA PRO A 304 -15.05 -0.61 -0.29
C PRO A 304 -15.51 -1.00 -1.70
N ALA A 305 -16.78 -1.37 -1.86
CA ALA A 305 -17.31 -1.84 -3.14
C ALA A 305 -17.15 -0.80 -4.27
N GLU A 306 -17.25 0.48 -3.95
CA GLU A 306 -17.02 1.59 -4.90
C GLU A 306 -15.59 1.66 -5.43
N ARG A 307 -14.61 1.03 -4.76
CA ARG A 307 -13.21 0.93 -5.19
C ARG A 307 -12.87 -0.36 -5.91
N ILE A 308 -13.85 -1.21 -6.10
CA ILE A 308 -13.73 -2.41 -6.93
C ILE A 308 -14.39 -2.08 -8.27
N THR A 309 -13.61 -2.17 -9.36
CA THR A 309 -14.08 -1.81 -10.69
C THR A 309 -13.36 -2.62 -11.77
N TYR A 310 -13.64 -2.35 -13.02
CA TYR A 310 -12.99 -2.98 -14.16
C TYR A 310 -12.66 -1.95 -15.23
N VAL A 311 -11.69 -2.26 -16.08
CA VAL A 311 -11.32 -1.45 -17.25
C VAL A 311 -10.79 -2.34 -18.37
N ASP A 312 -10.82 -1.83 -19.59
CA ASP A 312 -10.06 -2.39 -20.70
C ASP A 312 -9.02 -1.42 -21.24
N SER A 313 -7.77 -1.65 -20.82
CA SER A 313 -6.63 -0.81 -21.20
C SER A 313 -6.26 -0.95 -22.68
N PHE A 314 -6.61 -2.08 -23.32
CA PHE A 314 -6.33 -2.32 -24.72
C PHE A 314 -7.25 -1.46 -25.61
N ILE A 315 -8.55 -1.44 -25.30
CA ILE A 315 -9.53 -0.56 -25.97
C ILE A 315 -9.15 0.92 -25.73
N GLN A 316 -8.80 1.29 -24.50
CA GLN A 316 -8.43 2.67 -24.20
C GLN A 316 -7.17 3.12 -24.95
N ARG A 317 -6.17 2.23 -25.09
CA ARG A 317 -4.99 2.48 -25.93
C ARG A 317 -5.38 2.78 -27.37
N PHE A 318 -6.28 1.97 -27.93
CA PHE A 318 -6.78 2.19 -29.29
C PHE A 318 -7.46 3.57 -29.41
N ILE A 319 -8.34 3.93 -28.48
CA ILE A 319 -9.02 5.24 -28.50
C ILE A 319 -8.00 6.37 -28.52
N THR A 320 -6.96 6.28 -27.68
CA THR A 320 -5.89 7.31 -27.60
C THR A 320 -5.16 7.43 -28.93
N ASP A 321 -4.70 6.31 -29.50
CA ASP A 321 -3.95 6.32 -30.76
C ASP A 321 -4.83 6.74 -31.95
N ALA A 322 -6.10 6.32 -31.96
CA ALA A 322 -7.06 6.66 -33.01
C ALA A 322 -7.39 8.17 -33.01
N LYS A 323 -7.65 8.74 -31.84
CA LYS A 323 -7.89 10.19 -31.71
C LYS A 323 -6.66 11.00 -32.15
N ASN A 324 -5.46 10.58 -31.75
CA ASN A 324 -4.22 11.25 -32.13
C ASN A 324 -3.90 11.12 -33.62
N SER A 325 -4.35 10.05 -34.28
CA SER A 325 -4.11 9.82 -35.71
C SER A 325 -4.96 10.69 -36.61
N GLY A 326 -6.10 11.20 -36.13
CA GLY A 326 -7.09 11.91 -36.91
C GLY A 326 -7.75 11.08 -38.05
N LYS A 327 -7.55 9.74 -38.05
CA LYS A 327 -8.14 8.85 -39.06
C LYS A 327 -9.64 8.70 -38.83
N ASP A 328 -10.34 8.46 -39.94
CA ASP A 328 -11.76 8.12 -39.93
C ASP A 328 -11.96 6.59 -39.81
N PHE A 329 -12.70 6.17 -38.81
CA PHE A 329 -13.04 4.76 -38.53
C PHE A 329 -14.49 4.43 -38.82
N SER A 330 -15.21 5.33 -39.47
CA SER A 330 -16.63 5.12 -39.89
C SER A 330 -16.81 3.98 -40.89
N THR A 331 -15.74 3.63 -41.59
CA THR A 331 -15.71 2.54 -42.56
C THR A 331 -14.62 1.52 -42.28
N PRO A 332 -14.88 0.20 -42.45
CA PRO A 332 -13.88 -0.86 -42.20
C PRO A 332 -12.63 -0.77 -43.09
N GLN A 333 -12.69 -0.11 -44.24
CA GLN A 333 -11.58 0.04 -45.18
C GLN A 333 -10.39 0.81 -44.53
N ASN A 334 -10.69 1.68 -43.59
CA ASN A 334 -9.67 2.50 -42.91
C ASN A 334 -8.88 1.72 -41.84
N LEU A 335 -9.20 0.44 -41.62
CA LEU A 335 -8.50 -0.47 -40.72
C LEU A 335 -7.33 -1.23 -41.37
N SER A 336 -7.03 -0.95 -42.65
CA SER A 336 -6.00 -1.68 -43.41
C SER A 336 -4.56 -1.45 -42.90
N THR A 337 -4.28 -0.36 -42.15
CA THR A 337 -2.96 -0.02 -41.71
C THR A 337 -2.90 0.13 -40.19
N ALA A 338 -2.12 -0.74 -39.56
CA ALA A 338 -1.90 -0.70 -38.11
C ALA A 338 -1.18 0.61 -37.66
N PHE A 339 -1.41 0.99 -36.43
CA PHE A 339 -0.64 2.08 -35.81
C PHE A 339 0.78 1.62 -35.47
N THR A 340 1.72 2.56 -35.48
CA THR A 340 3.10 2.30 -35.06
C THR A 340 3.12 1.77 -33.62
N GLY A 341 3.85 0.68 -33.41
CA GLY A 341 3.98 0.06 -32.10
C GLY A 341 2.85 -0.93 -31.73
N TRP A 342 1.93 -1.21 -32.66
CA TRP A 342 0.96 -2.29 -32.54
C TRP A 342 1.52 -3.57 -33.17
N THR A 343 1.35 -4.70 -32.48
CA THR A 343 1.64 -6.01 -33.08
C THR A 343 0.57 -6.38 -34.09
N GLU A 344 0.87 -7.29 -35.00
CA GLU A 344 -0.13 -7.80 -35.95
C GLU A 344 -1.32 -8.47 -35.23
N GLU A 345 -1.05 -9.17 -34.14
CA GLU A 345 -2.07 -9.84 -33.32
C GLU A 345 -2.97 -8.82 -32.61
N ASP A 346 -2.38 -7.81 -31.95
CA ASP A 346 -3.13 -6.74 -31.29
C ASP A 346 -4.01 -5.97 -32.30
N TRP A 347 -3.45 -5.68 -33.49
CA TRP A 347 -4.20 -4.98 -34.52
C TRP A 347 -5.37 -5.81 -35.06
N LYS A 348 -5.17 -7.10 -35.30
CA LYS A 348 -6.25 -8.01 -35.68
C LYS A 348 -7.35 -8.10 -34.63
N ALA A 349 -6.95 -8.15 -33.34
CA ALA A 349 -7.91 -8.20 -32.24
C ALA A 349 -8.79 -6.95 -32.20
N ILE A 350 -8.20 -5.74 -32.31
CA ILE A 350 -8.99 -4.51 -32.30
C ILE A 350 -9.83 -4.34 -33.53
N CYS A 351 -9.35 -4.75 -34.73
CA CYS A 351 -10.14 -4.74 -35.94
C CYS A 351 -11.37 -5.63 -35.80
N SER A 352 -11.22 -6.83 -35.27
CA SER A 352 -12.35 -7.74 -35.01
C SER A 352 -13.38 -7.10 -34.09
N HIS A 353 -12.95 -6.43 -33.04
CA HIS A 353 -13.83 -5.71 -32.13
C HIS A 353 -14.58 -4.56 -32.82
N LEU A 354 -13.88 -3.78 -33.65
CA LEU A 354 -14.49 -2.70 -34.45
C LEU A 354 -15.48 -3.22 -35.47
N PHE A 355 -15.20 -4.33 -36.17
CA PHE A 355 -16.15 -4.96 -37.09
C PHE A 355 -17.41 -5.38 -36.36
N GLN A 356 -17.31 -6.00 -35.20
CA GLN A 356 -18.45 -6.35 -34.37
C GLN A 356 -19.26 -5.11 -33.98
N LEU A 357 -18.59 -4.05 -33.51
CA LEU A 357 -19.23 -2.80 -33.13
C LEU A 357 -19.97 -2.14 -34.31
N HIS A 358 -19.35 -2.09 -35.49
CA HIS A 358 -20.02 -1.59 -36.71
C HIS A 358 -21.30 -2.39 -37.03
N GLY A 359 -21.23 -3.71 -36.96
CA GLY A 359 -22.41 -4.57 -37.16
C GLY A 359 -23.53 -4.30 -36.16
N GLU A 360 -23.17 -4.14 -34.86
CA GLU A 360 -24.14 -3.81 -33.81
C GLU A 360 -24.79 -2.43 -34.01
N LEU A 361 -23.97 -1.41 -34.37
CA LEU A 361 -24.50 -0.06 -34.64
C LEU A 361 -25.47 -0.07 -35.83
N GLN A 362 -25.12 -0.75 -36.92
CA GLN A 362 -25.99 -0.90 -38.10
C GLN A 362 -27.29 -1.62 -37.75
N MET A 363 -27.23 -2.74 -37.02
CA MET A 363 -28.42 -3.45 -36.57
C MET A 363 -29.36 -2.59 -35.73
N ARG A 364 -28.81 -1.65 -34.96
CA ARG A 364 -29.56 -0.70 -34.13
C ARG A 364 -29.99 0.57 -34.88
N GLY A 365 -29.69 0.68 -36.18
CA GLY A 365 -29.98 1.86 -37.01
C GLY A 365 -29.23 3.11 -36.60
N LYS A 366 -28.06 2.97 -35.89
CA LYS A 366 -27.21 4.08 -35.50
C LYS A 366 -26.16 4.37 -36.56
N GLU A 367 -25.80 5.64 -36.72
CA GLU A 367 -24.75 6.05 -37.63
C GLU A 367 -23.37 5.61 -37.09
N CYS A 368 -22.55 5.03 -37.97
CA CYS A 368 -21.19 4.63 -37.68
C CYS A 368 -20.22 5.82 -37.86
N SER A 369 -20.40 6.91 -37.13
CA SER A 369 -19.45 8.02 -37.10
C SER A 369 -18.34 7.78 -36.07
N ASN A 370 -17.16 8.44 -36.23
CA ASN A 370 -16.08 8.38 -35.24
C ASN A 370 -16.57 8.72 -33.84
N SER A 371 -17.43 9.72 -33.68
CA SER A 371 -17.98 10.11 -32.39
C SER A 371 -18.80 8.98 -31.74
N THR A 372 -19.64 8.32 -32.53
CA THR A 372 -20.46 7.17 -32.07
C THR A 372 -19.56 5.99 -31.66
N ILE A 373 -18.59 5.65 -32.53
CA ILE A 373 -17.65 4.56 -32.31
C ILE A 373 -16.83 4.83 -31.02
N PHE A 374 -16.22 6.00 -30.87
CA PHE A 374 -15.42 6.32 -29.69
C PHE A 374 -16.27 6.35 -28.42
N SER A 375 -17.49 6.88 -28.45
CA SER A 375 -18.38 6.86 -27.30
C SER A 375 -18.71 5.44 -26.83
N GLN A 376 -18.95 4.51 -27.77
CA GLN A 376 -19.19 3.10 -27.41
C GLN A 376 -17.91 2.42 -26.89
N LEU A 377 -16.76 2.70 -27.50
CA LEU A 377 -15.49 2.16 -27.06
C LEU A 377 -15.10 2.71 -25.66
N GLU A 378 -15.32 3.98 -25.38
CA GLU A 378 -15.11 4.60 -24.06
C GLU A 378 -15.98 3.93 -23.00
N THR A 379 -17.25 3.68 -23.31
CA THR A 379 -18.15 2.92 -22.44
C THR A 379 -17.62 1.51 -22.16
N THR A 380 -17.08 0.84 -23.19
CA THR A 380 -16.49 -0.50 -23.05
C THR A 380 -15.17 -0.47 -22.27
N ALA A 381 -14.31 0.51 -22.55
CA ALA A 381 -13.04 0.70 -21.84
C ALA A 381 -13.20 1.02 -20.35
N HIS A 382 -14.29 1.68 -19.99
CA HIS A 382 -14.71 1.99 -18.62
C HIS A 382 -13.70 2.85 -17.81
N PHE A 383 -12.76 3.52 -18.50
CA PHE A 383 -11.77 4.37 -17.85
C PHE A 383 -12.36 5.63 -17.26
N ASP A 384 -13.42 6.19 -17.85
CA ASP A 384 -14.06 7.41 -17.32
C ASP A 384 -14.66 7.16 -15.94
N VAL A 385 -15.28 5.98 -15.72
CA VAL A 385 -15.78 5.57 -14.41
C VAL A 385 -14.64 5.39 -13.40
N LEU A 386 -13.53 4.77 -13.81
CA LEU A 386 -12.35 4.63 -12.96
C LEU A 386 -11.75 6.00 -12.62
N ARG A 387 -11.60 6.89 -13.60
CA ARG A 387 -11.08 8.26 -13.39
C ARG A 387 -11.97 9.04 -12.42
N GLY A 388 -13.31 8.98 -12.60
CA GLY A 388 -14.24 9.60 -11.66
C GLY A 388 -14.04 9.09 -10.23
N LYS A 389 -14.01 7.77 -10.02
CA LYS A 389 -13.76 7.15 -8.70
C LYS A 389 -12.41 7.52 -8.10
N LEU A 390 -11.36 7.55 -8.92
CA LEU A 390 -10.03 7.97 -8.48
C LEU A 390 -10.05 9.45 -8.10
N ASN A 391 -10.60 10.31 -8.92
CA ASN A 391 -10.66 11.75 -8.65
C ASN A 391 -11.40 12.07 -7.35
N ASP A 392 -12.56 11.46 -7.14
CA ASP A 392 -13.31 11.59 -5.88
C ASP A 392 -12.47 11.15 -4.67
N PHE A 393 -11.81 10.00 -4.78
CA PHE A 393 -10.93 9.51 -3.74
C PHE A 393 -9.76 10.47 -3.48
N LEU A 394 -9.06 10.89 -4.54
CA LEU A 394 -7.89 11.73 -4.46
C LEU A 394 -8.21 13.09 -3.82
N ASN A 395 -9.34 13.68 -4.18
CA ASN A 395 -9.79 14.95 -3.61
C ASN A 395 -10.18 14.78 -2.14
N ASN A 396 -10.93 13.73 -1.79
CA ASN A 396 -11.29 13.43 -0.42
C ASN A 396 -10.05 13.17 0.47
N GLU A 397 -9.04 12.47 -0.02
CA GLU A 397 -7.80 12.22 0.73
C GLU A 397 -6.95 13.49 0.93
N LYS A 398 -6.86 14.33 -0.10
CA LYS A 398 -6.20 15.64 0.02
C LYS A 398 -6.88 16.50 1.09
N GLU A 399 -8.19 16.60 1.01
CA GLU A 399 -8.99 17.38 1.95
C GLU A 399 -8.96 16.80 3.36
N ALA A 400 -9.12 15.49 3.52
CA ALA A 400 -9.03 14.84 4.82
C ALA A 400 -7.65 15.01 5.48
N THR A 401 -6.58 14.89 4.70
CA THR A 401 -5.20 15.10 5.19
C THR A 401 -4.99 16.57 5.58
N PHE A 402 -5.47 17.50 4.75
CA PHE A 402 -5.42 18.93 5.05
C PHE A 402 -6.17 19.27 6.34
N ASN A 403 -7.42 18.84 6.48
CA ASN A 403 -8.25 19.10 7.66
C ASN A 403 -7.63 18.49 8.93
N SER A 404 -7.10 17.26 8.83
CA SER A 404 -6.40 16.62 9.95
C SER A 404 -5.17 17.40 10.39
N LEU A 405 -4.39 17.91 9.43
CA LEU A 405 -3.21 18.74 9.71
C LEU A 405 -3.60 20.07 10.37
N MET A 406 -4.61 20.76 9.84
CA MET A 406 -5.07 22.05 10.40
C MET A 406 -5.60 21.88 11.82
N ASN A 407 -6.42 20.85 12.07
CA ASN A 407 -6.93 20.53 13.39
C ASN A 407 -5.81 20.23 14.40
N LEU A 408 -4.78 19.47 13.98
CA LEU A 408 -3.64 19.18 14.86
C LEU A 408 -2.83 20.43 15.21
N ILE A 409 -2.60 21.32 14.23
CA ILE A 409 -1.92 22.60 14.49
C ILE A 409 -2.76 23.47 15.43
N GLU A 410 -4.08 23.55 15.21
CA GLU A 410 -5.00 24.31 16.05
C GLU A 410 -5.03 23.79 17.50
N ASP A 411 -5.11 22.47 17.66
CA ASP A 411 -5.05 21.84 18.99
C ASP A 411 -3.75 22.16 19.75
N GLU A 412 -2.62 22.11 19.04
CA GLU A 412 -1.32 22.50 19.62
C GLU A 412 -1.31 23.98 20.03
N LEU A 413 -1.87 24.86 19.19
CA LEU A 413 -1.96 26.28 19.50
C LEU A 413 -2.87 26.55 20.72
N LYS A 414 -3.99 25.84 20.87
CA LYS A 414 -4.87 25.92 22.06
C LYS A 414 -4.13 25.48 23.33
N LEU A 415 -3.33 24.41 23.23
CA LEU A 415 -2.45 23.99 24.35
C LEU A 415 -1.43 25.08 24.71
N TYR A 416 -0.85 25.74 23.71
CA TYR A 416 0.07 26.85 23.91
C TYR A 416 -0.61 28.04 24.58
N GLU A 417 -1.76 28.43 24.09
CA GLU A 417 -2.54 29.52 24.66
C GLU A 417 -2.84 29.27 26.12
N SER A 418 -3.35 28.09 26.46
CA SER A 418 -3.67 27.71 27.84
C SER A 418 -2.42 27.75 28.74
N ARG A 419 -1.28 27.27 28.24
CA ARG A 419 -0.01 27.32 28.98
C ARG A 419 0.45 28.75 29.26
N VAL A 420 0.48 29.59 28.21
CA VAL A 420 0.91 30.98 28.35
C VAL A 420 -0.02 31.76 29.31
N GLN A 421 -1.33 31.50 29.27
CA GLN A 421 -2.30 32.08 30.20
C GLN A 421 -2.00 31.68 31.66
N LYS A 422 -1.68 30.39 31.91
CA LYS A 422 -1.25 29.91 33.23
C LYS A 422 0.06 30.59 33.69
N ASP A 423 1.01 30.73 32.77
CA ASP A 423 2.28 31.41 33.06
C ASP A 423 2.06 32.91 33.39
N ILE A 424 1.16 33.59 32.69
CA ILE A 424 0.76 34.97 33.01
C ILE A 424 0.15 35.04 34.42
N GLN A 425 -0.74 34.10 34.77
CA GLN A 425 -1.32 34.04 36.12
C GLN A 425 -0.25 33.80 37.19
N ALA A 426 0.68 32.86 36.94
CA ALA A 426 1.80 32.58 37.86
C ALA A 426 2.67 33.81 38.11
N VAL A 427 3.05 34.53 37.05
CA VAL A 427 3.88 35.74 37.18
C VAL A 427 3.08 36.90 37.80
N SER A 428 1.80 37.06 37.46
CA SER A 428 0.96 38.14 37.98
C SER A 428 0.69 37.99 39.47
N ASN A 429 0.35 36.78 39.92
CA ASN A 429 -0.04 36.50 41.31
C ASN A 429 1.14 36.14 42.21
N GLY A 430 2.34 35.91 41.66
CA GLY A 430 3.58 35.71 42.37
C GLY A 430 3.72 34.33 43.01
N SER A 431 4.54 34.25 44.07
CA SER A 431 5.02 32.98 44.64
C SER A 431 3.90 32.04 45.10
N SER A 432 2.82 32.57 45.66
CA SER A 432 1.70 31.73 46.10
C SER A 432 1.02 30.96 44.96
N GLU A 433 0.85 31.61 43.80
CA GLU A 433 0.29 30.96 42.63
C GLU A 433 1.30 29.99 41.98
N ILE A 434 2.59 30.35 41.99
CA ILE A 434 3.66 29.46 41.50
C ILE A 434 3.70 28.17 42.31
N GLU A 435 3.69 28.27 43.64
CA GLU A 435 3.67 27.10 44.53
C GLU A 435 2.40 26.24 44.30
N LYS A 436 1.24 26.88 44.09
CA LYS A 436 -0.01 26.19 43.78
C LYS A 436 0.11 25.42 42.49
N GLN A 437 0.57 26.04 41.40
CA GLN A 437 0.72 25.39 40.12
C GLN A 437 1.78 24.27 40.11
N ILE A 438 2.83 24.40 40.91
CA ILE A 438 3.82 23.32 41.13
C ILE A 438 3.13 22.11 41.80
N LYS A 439 2.33 22.34 42.85
CA LYS A 439 1.57 21.28 43.51
C LYS A 439 0.56 20.63 42.60
N GLU A 440 -0.13 21.42 41.77
CA GLU A 440 -1.07 20.91 40.75
C GLU A 440 -0.33 20.02 39.75
N ALA A 441 0.84 20.42 39.24
CA ALA A 441 1.63 19.62 38.31
C ALA A 441 2.14 18.32 38.95
N GLU A 442 2.54 18.35 40.24
CA GLU A 442 2.91 17.14 40.97
C GLU A 442 1.74 16.20 41.24
N GLN A 443 0.54 16.74 41.51
CA GLN A 443 -0.66 15.94 41.67
C GLN A 443 -1.13 15.32 40.34
N GLU A 444 -1.07 16.06 39.22
CA GLU A 444 -1.35 15.53 37.88
C GLU A 444 -0.41 14.38 37.53
N ASP A 445 0.91 14.55 37.78
CA ASP A 445 1.93 13.49 37.60
C ASP A 445 1.59 12.24 38.40
N LEU A 446 1.23 12.40 39.67
CA LEU A 446 0.87 11.29 40.54
C LEU A 446 -0.37 10.55 40.05
N GLN A 447 -1.40 11.29 39.62
CA GLN A 447 -2.64 10.71 39.07
C GLN A 447 -2.36 9.93 37.78
N LEU A 448 -1.60 10.52 36.84
CA LEU A 448 -1.22 9.87 35.60
C LEU A 448 -0.42 8.59 35.83
N LYS A 449 0.54 8.63 36.76
CA LYS A 449 1.32 7.45 37.15
C LYS A 449 0.48 6.37 37.81
N GLN A 450 -0.50 6.73 38.63
CA GLN A 450 -1.44 5.76 39.21
C GLN A 450 -2.30 5.07 38.13
N VAL A 451 -2.75 5.82 37.13
CA VAL A 451 -3.45 5.24 35.98
C VAL A 451 -2.53 4.31 35.19
N LEU A 452 -1.30 4.74 34.92
CA LEU A 452 -0.30 3.94 34.21
C LEU A 452 -0.01 2.61 34.94
N VAL A 453 0.15 2.63 36.26
CA VAL A 453 0.34 1.41 37.07
C VAL A 453 -0.88 0.47 36.98
N LYS A 454 -2.09 1.01 37.04
CA LYS A 454 -3.31 0.20 36.86
C LYS A 454 -3.37 -0.46 35.46
N LEU A 455 -2.95 0.25 34.42
CA LEU A 455 -2.87 -0.31 33.06
C LEU A 455 -1.77 -1.37 32.95
N GLN A 456 -0.60 -1.14 33.56
CA GLN A 456 0.47 -2.14 33.63
C GLN A 456 0.01 -3.44 34.32
N GLN A 457 -0.78 -3.32 35.39
CA GLN A 457 -1.37 -4.49 36.08
C GLN A 457 -2.33 -5.28 35.19
N LYS A 458 -3.06 -4.60 34.30
CA LYS A 458 -3.92 -5.25 33.28
C LYS A 458 -3.11 -5.87 32.13
N ALA A 459 -1.95 -5.30 31.80
CA ALA A 459 -1.11 -5.69 30.67
C ALA A 459 0.07 -6.60 31.07
N THR A 460 -0.14 -7.46 32.05
CA THR A 460 0.88 -8.44 32.44
C THR A 460 1.13 -9.48 31.34
N PRO A 461 2.35 -10.06 31.26
CA PRO A 461 2.63 -11.14 30.32
C PRO A 461 1.62 -12.30 30.41
N GLY A 462 1.11 -12.60 31.60
CA GLY A 462 0.09 -13.61 31.83
C GLY A 462 -1.27 -13.22 31.22
N ALA A 463 -1.69 -11.97 31.36
CA ALA A 463 -2.93 -11.46 30.78
C ALA A 463 -2.85 -11.46 29.25
N ILE A 464 -1.71 -11.01 28.69
CA ILE A 464 -1.48 -11.04 27.24
C ILE A 464 -1.50 -12.48 26.72
N LYS A 465 -0.84 -13.42 27.40
CA LYS A 465 -0.87 -14.84 27.02
C LYS A 465 -2.27 -15.42 26.98
N LYS A 466 -3.14 -15.03 27.91
CA LYS A 466 -4.55 -15.46 27.94
C LYS A 466 -5.33 -15.05 26.70
N LEU A 467 -5.02 -13.91 26.07
CA LEU A 467 -5.67 -13.48 24.83
C LEU A 467 -5.48 -14.48 23.69
N PHE A 468 -4.42 -15.28 23.74
CA PHE A 468 -4.01 -16.22 22.70
C PHE A 468 -4.18 -17.69 23.14
N GLU A 469 -4.89 -17.98 24.23
CA GLU A 469 -5.16 -19.35 24.69
C GLU A 469 -5.94 -20.21 23.67
N PHE A 470 -6.66 -19.56 22.75
CA PHE A 470 -7.38 -20.24 21.67
C PHE A 470 -6.45 -20.85 20.61
N VAL A 471 -5.19 -20.40 20.51
CA VAL A 471 -4.27 -20.80 19.42
C VAL A 471 -3.94 -22.29 19.45
N ASP A 472 -3.56 -22.82 20.59
CA ASP A 472 -3.17 -24.23 20.68
C ASP A 472 -4.35 -25.19 20.37
N PRO A 473 -5.57 -25.01 20.92
CA PRO A 473 -6.73 -25.81 20.52
C PRO A 473 -7.07 -25.71 19.05
N GLU A 474 -7.02 -24.52 18.47
CA GLU A 474 -7.33 -24.34 17.05
C GLU A 474 -6.25 -24.93 16.13
N LEU A 475 -4.97 -24.83 16.50
CA LEU A 475 -3.89 -25.53 15.79
C LEU A 475 -4.06 -27.05 15.88
N GLU A 476 -4.48 -27.60 17.02
CA GLU A 476 -4.79 -29.03 17.13
C GLU A 476 -5.98 -29.43 16.24
N ALA A 477 -7.00 -28.60 16.14
CA ALA A 477 -8.14 -28.81 15.29
C ALA A 477 -7.80 -28.87 13.79
N LEU A 478 -6.63 -28.36 13.35
CA LEU A 478 -6.17 -28.53 11.97
C LEU A 478 -6.05 -30.00 11.55
N SER A 479 -5.79 -30.90 12.51
CA SER A 479 -5.70 -32.34 12.25
C SER A 479 -7.04 -32.99 11.83
N THR A 480 -8.17 -32.30 12.02
CA THR A 480 -9.50 -32.76 11.57
C THR A 480 -9.83 -32.38 10.13
N LYS A 481 -9.00 -31.56 9.50
CA LYS A 481 -9.23 -31.09 8.14
C LYS A 481 -8.89 -32.20 7.13
N LYS A 482 -9.69 -32.25 6.06
CA LYS A 482 -9.60 -33.32 5.06
C LYS A 482 -8.77 -32.96 3.85
N THR A 483 -8.43 -31.68 3.67
CA THR A 483 -7.65 -31.19 2.53
C THR A 483 -6.60 -30.17 2.96
N ILE A 484 -5.51 -30.03 2.19
CA ILE A 484 -4.49 -29.00 2.41
C ILE A 484 -5.09 -27.60 2.34
N THR A 485 -6.04 -27.38 1.42
CA THR A 485 -6.74 -26.09 1.28
C THR A 485 -7.53 -25.74 2.55
N GLU A 486 -8.21 -26.71 3.16
CA GLU A 486 -8.92 -26.49 4.44
C GLU A 486 -7.94 -26.20 5.58
N VAL A 487 -6.80 -26.88 5.65
CA VAL A 487 -5.75 -26.59 6.66
C VAL A 487 -5.25 -25.15 6.51
N ARG A 488 -4.95 -24.72 5.29
CA ARG A 488 -4.51 -23.35 4.99
C ARG A 488 -5.55 -22.31 5.39
N ALA A 489 -6.80 -22.50 4.97
CA ALA A 489 -7.88 -21.59 5.30
C ALA A 489 -8.11 -21.49 6.82
N ALA A 490 -8.09 -22.61 7.53
CA ALA A 490 -8.24 -22.64 8.98
C ALA A 490 -7.06 -21.96 9.69
N TYR A 491 -5.82 -22.15 9.23
CA TYR A 491 -4.66 -21.47 9.80
C TYR A 491 -4.72 -19.95 9.60
N LEU A 492 -5.16 -19.47 8.44
CA LEU A 492 -5.37 -18.05 8.20
C LEU A 492 -6.42 -17.46 9.14
N GLN A 493 -7.50 -18.19 9.42
CA GLN A 493 -8.52 -17.77 10.41
C GLN A 493 -7.92 -17.63 11.82
N ILE A 494 -6.98 -18.52 12.20
CA ILE A 494 -6.26 -18.42 13.48
C ILE A 494 -5.44 -17.13 13.53
N ILE A 495 -4.74 -16.79 12.43
CA ILE A 495 -3.97 -15.54 12.31
C ILE A 495 -4.89 -14.32 12.46
N ASP A 496 -5.98 -14.26 11.70
CA ASP A 496 -6.91 -13.13 11.72
C ASP A 496 -7.53 -12.94 13.11
N LYS A 497 -7.87 -14.04 13.80
CA LYS A 497 -8.37 -14.00 15.16
C LYS A 497 -7.32 -13.46 16.14
N GLY A 498 -6.05 -13.83 15.97
CA GLY A 498 -4.95 -13.31 16.78
C GLY A 498 -4.73 -11.81 16.60
N ILE A 499 -4.71 -11.34 15.36
CA ILE A 499 -4.59 -9.92 15.04
C ILE A 499 -5.76 -9.11 15.63
N ASN A 500 -6.98 -9.62 15.50
CA ASN A 500 -8.17 -8.96 16.05
C ASN A 500 -8.15 -8.95 17.60
N ALA A 501 -7.69 -10.03 18.24
CA ALA A 501 -7.53 -10.07 19.69
C ALA A 501 -6.52 -9.03 20.19
N GLU A 502 -5.38 -8.89 19.54
CA GLU A 502 -4.39 -7.85 19.83
C GLU A 502 -5.01 -6.46 19.68
N LYS A 503 -5.63 -6.20 18.52
CA LYS A 503 -6.23 -4.89 18.21
C LYS A 503 -7.26 -4.48 19.27
N ASN A 504 -8.24 -5.34 19.56
CA ASN A 504 -9.28 -5.07 20.54
C ASN A 504 -8.70 -4.85 21.95
N TYR A 505 -7.64 -5.58 22.29
CA TYR A 505 -6.96 -5.43 23.57
C TYR A 505 -6.30 -4.05 23.66
N PHE A 506 -5.57 -3.62 22.64
CA PHE A 506 -4.94 -2.31 22.63
C PHE A 506 -5.96 -1.17 22.56
N GLU A 507 -7.02 -1.28 21.78
CA GLU A 507 -8.10 -0.30 21.76
C GLU A 507 -8.74 -0.12 23.16
N THR A 508 -8.85 -1.21 23.91
CA THR A 508 -9.35 -1.16 25.31
C THR A 508 -8.37 -0.48 26.25
N LEU A 509 -7.07 -0.76 26.13
CA LEU A 509 -6.04 -0.10 26.92
C LEU A 509 -5.96 1.40 26.60
N ILE A 510 -6.01 1.78 25.33
CA ILE A 510 -5.89 3.17 24.85
C ILE A 510 -7.13 3.98 25.24
N ARG A 511 -8.33 3.40 25.19
CA ARG A 511 -9.57 4.10 25.56
C ARG A 511 -9.51 4.64 26.99
N ASP A 512 -8.84 3.93 27.88
CA ASP A 512 -8.67 4.35 29.27
C ASP A 512 -7.57 5.43 29.41
N PHE A 513 -6.80 5.72 28.34
CA PHE A 513 -5.65 6.64 28.35
C PHE A 513 -5.57 7.51 27.09
N LYS A 514 -6.57 8.36 26.88
CA LYS A 514 -6.74 9.22 25.67
C LYS A 514 -5.52 10.07 25.28
N LEU A 515 -4.62 10.40 26.22
CA LEU A 515 -3.47 11.30 26.02
C LEU A 515 -2.30 10.71 25.20
N PHE A 516 -2.24 9.38 25.03
CA PHE A 516 -1.08 8.70 24.43
C PHE A 516 -1.48 7.71 23.32
N ALA A 517 -2.71 7.81 22.81
CA ALA A 517 -3.27 6.88 21.83
C ALA A 517 -2.49 6.81 20.49
N GLU A 518 -1.88 7.94 20.09
CA GLU A 518 -1.18 8.04 18.79
C GLU A 518 0.19 7.34 18.77
N GLU A 519 0.89 7.31 19.89
CA GLU A 519 2.20 6.65 19.97
C GLU A 519 2.08 5.12 19.92
N PHE A 520 0.93 4.59 20.31
CA PHE A 520 0.67 3.16 20.35
C PHE A 520 0.26 2.59 18.98
N SER A 521 -0.45 3.36 18.16
CA SER A 521 -0.95 2.94 16.84
C SER A 521 0.17 2.76 15.81
N ASN A 522 1.33 3.38 16.02
CA ASN A 522 2.43 3.42 15.04
C ASN A 522 3.41 2.25 15.11
N SER A 523 3.28 1.32 16.04
CA SER A 523 4.15 0.14 16.13
C SER A 523 3.49 -1.10 15.54
N ASN A 524 3.72 -1.36 14.27
CA ASN A 524 3.20 -2.55 13.56
C ASN A 524 4.00 -3.80 13.95
N LEU A 525 3.44 -4.62 14.84
CA LEU A 525 3.83 -6.02 14.96
C LEU A 525 3.19 -6.78 13.80
N THR A 526 4.02 -7.22 12.88
CA THR A 526 3.57 -8.06 11.76
C THR A 526 3.71 -9.52 12.15
N MET A 527 2.62 -10.23 12.24
CA MET A 527 2.64 -11.68 12.34
C MET A 527 3.14 -12.23 11.01
N LYS A 528 4.33 -12.85 11.01
CA LYS A 528 4.86 -13.49 9.79
C LYS A 528 3.94 -14.63 9.38
N SER A 529 3.45 -14.61 8.14
CA SER A 529 2.75 -15.75 7.54
C SER A 529 3.72 -16.89 7.33
N LEU A 530 3.28 -18.14 7.54
CA LEU A 530 4.03 -19.32 7.15
C LEU A 530 4.13 -19.40 5.63
N ASP A 531 5.29 -19.81 5.10
CA ASP A 531 5.41 -20.18 3.70
C ASP A 531 4.77 -21.55 3.47
N MET A 532 3.45 -21.53 3.25
CA MET A 532 2.63 -22.72 3.09
C MET A 532 3.05 -23.55 1.85
N GLN A 533 3.64 -22.91 0.85
CA GLN A 533 4.07 -23.59 -0.37
C GLN A 533 5.34 -24.41 -0.12
N SER A 534 6.33 -23.82 0.55
CA SER A 534 7.54 -24.54 0.97
C SER A 534 7.20 -25.71 1.90
N ILE A 535 6.28 -25.49 2.85
CA ILE A 535 5.80 -26.57 3.75
C ILE A 535 5.12 -27.68 2.96
N GLU A 536 4.31 -27.35 1.95
CA GLU A 536 3.67 -28.35 1.11
C GLU A 536 4.66 -29.14 0.28
N GLN A 537 5.67 -28.49 -0.29
CA GLN A 537 6.75 -29.16 -1.03
C GLN A 537 7.57 -30.11 -0.14
N GLU A 538 7.87 -29.67 1.09
CA GLU A 538 8.57 -30.54 2.05
C GLU A 538 7.72 -31.75 2.46
N ALA A 539 6.44 -31.56 2.69
CA ALA A 539 5.50 -32.63 2.96
C ALA A 539 5.37 -33.59 1.77
N GLN A 540 5.41 -33.07 0.53
CA GLN A 540 5.41 -33.87 -0.68
C GLN A 540 6.67 -34.72 -0.81
N LYS A 541 7.86 -34.20 -0.50
CA LYS A 541 9.12 -34.96 -0.50
C LYS A 541 9.08 -36.12 0.49
N LYS A 542 8.47 -35.93 1.66
CA LYS A 542 8.32 -36.98 2.69
C LYS A 542 7.25 -38.02 2.36
N ALA A 543 6.27 -37.68 1.55
CA ALA A 543 5.21 -38.60 1.14
C ALA A 543 5.68 -39.67 0.13
N THR A 544 6.89 -39.60 -0.40
CA THR A 544 7.56 -40.60 -1.26
C THR A 544 6.77 -41.05 -2.49
N SER A 545 5.79 -40.31 -2.97
CA SER A 545 4.91 -40.77 -4.01
C SER A 545 4.96 -39.90 -5.27
N LYS A 546 4.66 -40.54 -6.38
CA LYS A 546 4.48 -39.91 -7.68
C LYS A 546 3.11 -39.20 -7.79
N VAL A 547 2.29 -39.18 -6.76
CA VAL A 547 1.00 -38.45 -6.74
C VAL A 547 1.28 -36.98 -6.47
N THR A 548 1.60 -36.27 -7.53
CA THR A 548 1.85 -34.85 -7.49
C THR A 548 0.58 -34.04 -7.69
N ASP A 549 -0.60 -34.69 -7.87
CA ASP A 549 -1.69 -33.98 -8.49
C ASP A 549 -3.08 -34.37 -7.99
N PHE A 550 -3.89 -33.39 -7.67
CA PHE A 550 -5.34 -33.47 -7.61
C PHE A 550 -5.97 -33.98 -8.92
N SER A 551 -5.22 -34.07 -10.02
CA SER A 551 -5.67 -34.62 -11.31
C SER A 551 -6.13 -36.07 -11.26
N ARG A 552 -5.73 -36.83 -10.22
CA ARG A 552 -6.18 -38.19 -9.96
C ARG A 552 -7.27 -38.29 -8.92
N ALA A 553 -7.68 -37.17 -8.33
CA ALA A 553 -8.78 -37.14 -7.39
C ALA A 553 -10.11 -36.96 -8.10
N GLU A 554 -11.13 -37.67 -7.67
CA GLU A 554 -12.50 -37.50 -8.13
C GLU A 554 -13.36 -36.78 -7.09
N LYS A 555 -14.38 -36.06 -7.55
CA LYS A 555 -15.35 -35.40 -6.67
C LYS A 555 -16.59 -36.26 -6.53
N LYS A 556 -16.86 -36.73 -5.33
CA LYS A 556 -18.10 -37.43 -5.00
C LYS A 556 -19.09 -36.49 -4.35
N LEU A 557 -20.29 -36.39 -4.92
CA LEU A 557 -21.38 -35.62 -4.32
C LEU A 557 -21.84 -36.28 -3.02
N VAL A 558 -21.65 -35.60 -1.90
CA VAL A 558 -22.02 -36.11 -0.55
C VAL A 558 -23.41 -35.62 -0.17
N LYS A 559 -23.78 -34.41 -0.58
CA LYS A 559 -25.09 -33.82 -0.30
C LYS A 559 -25.51 -32.91 -1.43
N LYS A 560 -26.67 -33.16 -2.01
CA LYS A 560 -27.25 -32.28 -3.02
C LYS A 560 -27.81 -31.03 -2.33
N GLY A 561 -27.42 -29.87 -2.80
CA GLY A 561 -27.93 -28.60 -2.30
C GLY A 561 -29.38 -28.40 -2.66
N GLY A 562 -30.13 -27.66 -1.85
CA GLY A 562 -31.46 -27.20 -2.17
C GLY A 562 -31.44 -25.81 -2.78
N LEU A 563 -32.61 -25.19 -3.00
CA LEU A 563 -32.77 -23.86 -3.59
C LEU A 563 -31.94 -22.74 -2.92
N SER A 564 -31.46 -22.95 -1.69
CA SER A 564 -30.67 -21.97 -0.92
C SER A 564 -29.30 -22.48 -0.46
N SER A 565 -28.85 -23.66 -0.87
CA SER A 565 -27.56 -24.23 -0.47
C SER A 565 -26.85 -24.93 -1.63
N ALA A 566 -25.52 -24.72 -1.74
CA ALA A 566 -24.70 -25.36 -2.78
C ALA A 566 -24.52 -26.87 -2.53
N ASP A 567 -24.28 -27.61 -3.61
CA ASP A 567 -23.93 -29.03 -3.57
C ASP A 567 -22.62 -29.23 -2.79
N LYS A 568 -22.59 -30.23 -1.92
CA LYS A 568 -21.43 -30.57 -1.12
C LYS A 568 -20.71 -31.77 -1.72
N TYR A 569 -19.47 -31.58 -2.12
CA TYR A 569 -18.60 -32.60 -2.69
C TYR A 569 -17.50 -33.01 -1.71
N GLU A 570 -17.14 -34.27 -1.74
CA GLU A 570 -15.99 -34.85 -1.07
C GLU A 570 -14.96 -35.27 -2.13
N ILE A 571 -13.70 -34.94 -1.90
CA ILE A 571 -12.59 -35.36 -2.78
C ILE A 571 -12.16 -36.74 -2.34
N TYR A 572 -12.10 -37.72 -3.26
CA TYR A 572 -11.61 -39.04 -3.02
C TYR A 572 -10.68 -39.52 -4.14
N TYR A 573 -9.83 -40.45 -3.82
CA TYR A 573 -8.93 -41.06 -4.79
C TYR A 573 -9.42 -42.48 -5.12
N PRO A 574 -9.67 -42.84 -6.40
CA PRO A 574 -10.15 -44.15 -6.80
C PRO A 574 -9.20 -45.29 -6.44
N HIS A 575 -7.89 -45.00 -6.46
CA HIS A 575 -6.87 -45.98 -6.10
C HIS A 575 -6.44 -45.85 -4.63
N LYS A 576 -6.54 -46.93 -3.86
CA LYS A 576 -6.17 -46.97 -2.44
C LYS A 576 -4.76 -46.46 -2.16
N LYS A 577 -3.81 -46.70 -3.07
CA LYS A 577 -2.43 -46.22 -2.95
C LYS A 577 -2.37 -44.69 -2.99
N ASP A 578 -3.09 -44.06 -3.94
CA ASP A 578 -3.11 -42.61 -4.10
C ASP A 578 -3.76 -41.95 -2.87
N GLN A 579 -4.82 -42.57 -2.30
CA GLN A 579 -5.44 -42.11 -1.06
C GLN A 579 -4.46 -42.16 0.11
N LEU A 580 -3.71 -43.25 0.27
CA LEU A 580 -2.72 -43.40 1.35
C LEU A 580 -1.59 -42.37 1.25
N ASP A 581 -1.14 -42.09 0.03
CA ASP A 581 -0.09 -41.12 -0.22
C ASP A 581 -0.59 -39.68 0.04
N PHE A 582 -1.84 -39.37 -0.36
CA PHE A 582 -2.47 -38.09 -0.03
C PHE A 582 -2.63 -37.91 1.48
N ASP A 583 -3.14 -38.91 2.20
CA ASP A 583 -3.31 -38.88 3.64
C ASP A 583 -1.97 -38.70 4.37
N ARG A 584 -0.89 -39.26 3.84
CA ARG A 584 0.47 -39.06 4.35
C ARG A 584 0.93 -37.64 4.13
N LYS A 585 0.76 -37.10 2.91
CA LYS A 585 1.08 -35.70 2.58
C LYS A 585 0.32 -34.72 3.47
N LEU A 586 -0.98 -34.93 3.63
CA LEU A 586 -1.84 -34.07 4.47
C LEU A 586 -1.40 -34.09 5.94
N ARG A 587 -1.08 -35.27 6.49
CA ARG A 587 -0.59 -35.39 7.86
C ARG A 587 0.75 -34.68 8.07
N GLU A 588 1.71 -34.87 7.17
CA GLU A 588 3.01 -34.21 7.25
C GLU A 588 2.86 -32.69 7.12
N PHE A 589 2.08 -32.21 6.15
CA PHE A 589 1.79 -30.78 5.98
C PHE A 589 1.18 -30.19 7.26
N THR A 590 0.14 -30.83 7.79
CA THR A 590 -0.56 -30.36 9.00
C THR A 590 0.38 -30.35 10.22
N ALA A 591 1.22 -31.36 10.37
CA ALA A 591 2.20 -31.44 11.47
C ALA A 591 3.21 -30.29 11.43
N VAL A 592 3.72 -29.95 10.23
CA VAL A 592 4.66 -28.83 10.05
C VAL A 592 3.94 -27.51 10.32
N VAL A 593 2.73 -27.29 9.77
CA VAL A 593 1.96 -26.06 10.01
C VAL A 593 1.67 -25.86 11.51
N LYS A 594 1.34 -26.93 12.25
CA LYS A 594 1.13 -26.85 13.70
C LYS A 594 2.41 -26.47 14.44
N ARG A 595 3.54 -27.10 14.11
CA ARG A 595 4.84 -26.84 14.76
C ARG A 595 5.31 -25.39 14.51
N GLU A 596 5.35 -24.99 13.24
CA GLU A 596 5.78 -23.65 12.85
C GLU A 596 4.80 -22.58 13.34
N GLY A 597 3.50 -22.86 13.27
CA GLY A 597 2.46 -21.99 13.80
C GLY A 597 2.64 -21.70 15.29
N ARG A 598 2.92 -22.72 16.11
CA ARG A 598 3.23 -22.53 17.54
C ARG A 598 4.47 -21.67 17.77
N THR A 599 5.53 -21.90 16.99
CA THR A 599 6.78 -21.14 17.09
C THR A 599 6.53 -19.67 16.76
N HIS A 600 5.81 -19.40 15.69
CA HIS A 600 5.46 -18.03 15.27
C HIS A 600 4.56 -17.32 16.30
N TYR A 601 3.55 -18.02 16.86
CA TYR A 601 2.70 -17.43 17.89
C TYR A 601 3.46 -17.12 19.17
N LYS A 602 4.38 -17.98 19.60
CA LYS A 602 5.23 -17.68 20.76
C LYS A 602 6.07 -16.42 20.55
N ALA A 603 6.67 -16.26 19.37
CA ALA A 603 7.43 -15.07 19.02
C ALA A 603 6.53 -13.84 18.92
N TYR A 604 5.33 -13.97 18.36
CA TYR A 604 4.36 -12.90 18.26
C TYR A 604 3.89 -12.41 19.65
N ILE A 605 3.53 -13.32 20.53
CA ILE A 605 3.12 -12.99 21.92
C ILE A 605 4.27 -12.26 22.66
N ALA A 606 5.51 -12.73 22.50
CA ALA A 606 6.69 -12.05 23.07
C ALA A 606 6.82 -10.63 22.54
N GLY A 607 6.64 -10.43 21.23
CA GLY A 607 6.62 -9.09 20.60
C GLY A 607 5.50 -8.19 21.16
N VAL A 608 4.30 -8.73 21.38
CA VAL A 608 3.18 -7.97 22.00
C VAL A 608 3.54 -7.53 23.42
N VAL A 609 4.16 -8.42 24.22
CA VAL A 609 4.62 -8.09 25.58
C VAL A 609 5.69 -7.00 25.55
N GLU A 610 6.67 -7.11 24.66
CA GLU A 610 7.73 -6.10 24.49
C GLU A 610 7.15 -4.74 24.09
N LYS A 611 6.20 -4.72 23.15
CA LYS A 611 5.49 -3.52 22.73
C LYS A 611 4.78 -2.84 23.90
N CYS A 612 4.09 -3.62 24.75
CA CYS A 612 3.45 -3.08 25.96
C CYS A 612 4.47 -2.46 26.91
N ASN A 613 5.56 -3.17 27.19
CA ASN A 613 6.59 -2.69 28.11
C ASN A 613 7.24 -1.39 27.62
N ASN A 614 7.58 -1.32 26.33
CA ASN A 614 8.15 -0.12 25.71
C ASN A 614 7.18 1.07 25.79
N PHE A 615 5.89 0.84 25.52
CA PHE A 615 4.88 1.87 25.69
C PHE A 615 4.84 2.43 27.11
N PHE A 616 4.78 1.57 28.12
CA PHE A 616 4.72 2.02 29.52
C PHE A 616 5.97 2.78 29.93
N THR A 617 7.15 2.36 29.46
CA THR A 617 8.42 3.04 29.73
C THR A 617 8.43 4.44 29.12
N ILE A 618 8.15 4.54 27.81
CA ILE A 618 8.13 5.83 27.09
C ILE A 618 7.08 6.76 27.69
N THR A 619 5.89 6.24 28.01
CA THR A 619 4.82 7.04 28.61
C THR A 619 5.22 7.57 29.99
N SER A 620 5.84 6.75 30.84
CA SER A 620 6.32 7.20 32.15
C SER A 620 7.39 8.29 32.04
N GLU A 621 8.35 8.10 31.14
CA GLU A 621 9.40 9.11 30.86
C GLU A 621 8.79 10.43 30.35
N THR A 622 7.80 10.36 29.46
CA THR A 622 7.12 11.54 28.93
C THR A 622 6.37 12.32 30.02
N ILE A 623 5.71 11.62 30.94
CA ILE A 623 5.02 12.22 32.09
C ILE A 623 6.05 12.96 32.99
N ASP A 624 7.18 12.31 33.30
CA ASP A 624 8.24 12.90 34.11
C ASP A 624 8.88 14.14 33.47
N VAL A 625 9.16 14.07 32.14
CA VAL A 625 9.70 15.21 31.40
C VAL A 625 8.75 16.39 31.44
N LYS A 626 7.43 16.16 31.18
CA LYS A 626 6.40 17.20 31.21
C LYS A 626 6.34 17.91 32.58
N LYS A 627 6.31 17.12 33.66
CA LYS A 627 6.32 17.66 35.02
C LYS A 627 7.56 18.48 35.29
N ASN A 628 8.75 17.92 35.03
CA ASN A 628 10.03 18.57 35.34
C ASN A 628 10.21 19.88 34.56
N ASN A 629 9.81 19.91 33.29
CA ASN A 629 9.84 21.12 32.49
C ASN A 629 8.89 22.22 33.05
N THR A 630 7.70 21.82 33.51
CA THR A 630 6.75 22.74 34.11
C THR A 630 7.28 23.32 35.41
N ILE A 631 7.82 22.49 36.32
CA ILE A 631 8.40 22.94 37.59
C ILE A 631 9.63 23.82 37.34
N TYR A 632 10.52 23.44 36.41
CA TYR A 632 11.70 24.23 36.08
C TYR A 632 11.31 25.63 35.60
N ARG A 633 10.33 25.74 34.69
CA ARG A 633 9.84 27.00 34.14
C ARG A 633 9.24 27.91 35.25
N LEU A 634 8.38 27.33 36.08
CA LEU A 634 7.76 28.06 37.19
C LEU A 634 8.80 28.59 38.22
N LYS A 635 9.80 27.79 38.54
CA LYS A 635 10.92 28.23 39.40
C LYS A 635 11.77 29.32 38.73
N CYS A 636 11.96 29.31 37.42
CA CYS A 636 12.60 30.40 36.71
C CYS A 636 11.83 31.72 36.83
N TYR A 637 10.52 31.71 36.83
CA TYR A 637 9.71 32.90 37.07
C TYR A 637 9.83 33.39 38.51
N GLU A 638 9.87 32.49 39.49
CA GLU A 638 10.08 32.84 40.89
C GLU A 638 11.42 33.53 41.12
N ASN A 639 12.50 33.02 40.52
CA ASN A 639 13.85 33.58 40.67
C ASN A 639 14.03 34.96 40.02
N ARG A 640 13.13 35.36 39.11
CA ARG A 640 13.18 36.63 38.36
C ARG A 640 12.11 37.64 38.79
N LYS A 641 11.72 37.64 40.07
CA LYS A 641 10.66 38.53 40.58
C LYS A 641 10.89 40.02 40.30
N THR A 642 12.16 40.46 40.25
CA THR A 642 12.52 41.86 39.94
C THR A 642 12.27 42.27 38.49
N GLU A 643 12.02 41.29 37.59
CA GLU A 643 11.75 41.52 36.16
C GLU A 643 10.28 41.24 35.77
N LYS A 644 9.38 41.26 36.76
CA LYS A 644 7.97 40.88 36.61
C LYS A 644 7.29 41.55 35.41
N ASP A 645 7.39 42.86 35.26
CA ASP A 645 6.74 43.62 34.22
C ASP A 645 7.28 43.24 32.81
N LYS A 646 8.60 43.01 32.71
CA LYS A 646 9.23 42.55 31.47
C LYS A 646 8.76 41.16 31.08
N MET A 647 8.61 40.24 32.04
CA MET A 647 8.12 38.88 31.81
C MET A 647 6.64 38.90 31.39
N LEU A 648 5.81 39.70 32.05
CA LEU A 648 4.39 39.85 31.67
C LEU A 648 4.24 40.43 30.27
N ALA A 649 5.03 41.45 29.93
CA ALA A 649 5.02 42.01 28.57
C ALA A 649 5.41 40.97 27.51
N ALA A 650 6.46 40.15 27.79
CA ALA A 650 6.87 39.07 26.89
C ALA A 650 5.78 37.99 26.74
N LEU A 651 5.20 37.51 27.82
CA LEU A 651 4.13 36.52 27.83
C LEU A 651 2.86 37.00 27.11
N ASN A 652 2.47 38.27 27.35
CA ASN A 652 1.32 38.87 26.63
C ASN A 652 1.62 39.02 25.11
N SER A 653 2.87 39.34 24.74
CA SER A 653 3.29 39.35 23.33
C SER A 653 3.15 37.95 22.72
N HIS A 654 3.61 36.91 23.41
CA HIS A 654 3.45 35.52 22.96
C HIS A 654 1.98 35.12 22.80
N LEU A 655 1.13 35.48 23.77
CA LEU A 655 -0.30 35.22 23.71
C LEU A 655 -0.98 35.89 22.49
N ASN A 656 -0.64 37.13 22.21
CA ASN A 656 -1.14 37.84 21.04
C ASN A 656 -0.69 37.19 19.73
N GLU A 657 0.55 36.74 19.66
CA GLU A 657 1.06 36.03 18.48
C GLU A 657 0.36 34.69 18.25
N ILE A 658 0.12 33.91 19.31
CA ILE A 658 -0.66 32.67 19.23
C ILE A 658 -2.04 32.96 18.63
N LYS A 659 -2.75 33.95 19.19
CA LYS A 659 -4.09 34.35 18.69
C LYS A 659 -4.07 34.82 17.24
N ASN A 660 -3.02 35.53 16.83
CA ASN A 660 -2.88 35.96 15.45
C ASN A 660 -2.70 34.77 14.49
N VAL A 661 -1.88 33.78 14.88
CA VAL A 661 -1.70 32.57 14.09
C VAL A 661 -2.99 31.75 14.03
N GLN A 662 -3.71 31.61 15.15
CA GLN A 662 -5.04 30.96 15.18
C GLN A 662 -6.03 31.65 14.25
N ALA A 663 -6.13 32.98 14.30
CA ALA A 663 -7.01 33.75 13.42
C ALA A 663 -6.65 33.62 11.93
N GLU A 664 -5.36 33.49 11.61
CA GLU A 664 -4.92 33.22 10.24
C GLU A 664 -5.29 31.80 9.79
N LEU A 665 -5.18 30.79 10.68
CA LEU A 665 -5.55 29.41 10.38
C LEU A 665 -7.05 29.24 10.13
N HIS A 666 -7.90 29.91 10.92
CA HIS A 666 -9.36 29.90 10.68
C HIS A 666 -9.75 30.38 9.29
N LYS A 667 -8.98 31.30 8.67
CA LYS A 667 -9.22 31.73 7.28
C LYS A 667 -8.99 30.61 6.25
N PHE A 668 -8.33 29.51 6.64
CA PHE A 668 -8.11 28.35 5.78
C PHE A 668 -9.16 27.26 6.01
N SER A 669 -9.85 27.28 7.15
CA SER A 669 -10.90 26.29 7.50
C SER A 669 -12.29 26.70 7.00
N ASP A 670 -12.52 28.00 6.76
CA ASP A 670 -13.73 28.58 6.15
C ASP A 670 -13.58 28.69 4.61
#